data_6c08f76fdb1c4aec1cfc8e27f85ca9be
#
_entry.id   6c08f76fdb1c4aec1cfc8e27f85ca9be
#
_cell.length_a   1.000
_cell.length_b   1.000
_cell.length_c   1.000
_cell.angle_alpha   90.00
_cell.angle_beta   90.00
_cell.angle_gamma   90.00
#
_symmetry.space_group_name_H-M   'P 1'
#
loop_
_entity.id
_entity.type
_entity.pdbx_description
1 polymer ?
#
loop_
_entity_poly.entity_id
_entity_poly.type
_entity_poly.pdbx_seq_one_letter_code
_entity_poly.pdbx_strand_id
1 'polypeptide(L)'
;MKHEEACFLVAGALSLCFPYRPALAANPAAELEAPVVDVVGTTPLPGVGTPTSKVPANVQTATDRQIEALPSPGLPDFLERSMGGFVSSSSQGNPFQPDVSFRGFAASPLLGTPQGLSVYVDGVRVNEPFGDVVNWDLIPKNAISSVTLIPGSNPVFGLNTLGGALAVITKSGSTYPGIAAQAYGGSFGRWALEAEAGGRRGGADYFVAGTAFREAGWREHSSSEINQVFAKLGREDARNDLDLSVTAADNKLAGTQALPLSMLGSPRQAYTWPDETENRLGGLNLRASRVLDEQNLLFANLYYRETRTNVFNSNVNDDCGTGTCAFTAVNNRTAIDQDRVGASLQYTRLAAIGGRKNQLTIGGNLDSARTRFTGESQAADFTADRGTGSSEPFELDTSVKARQELYSLYLQDVLSLTEAWSVTLAASANGARVRIEDTSGTQPELNGEHSFFRVNPAAGVAYSPRRGDTFYANYSEGMRAPTPIELTCADPAAPCRLPNIFLADPPLKKVVSRTLELGLRQALGANLRVSAAVFRTDLADDIQFISTSGTAINAGFFQNVGDTRRQGLELALEGGTGRARFAARYARVNATFESPFTAFSPNNSSADAAGDIQVQPGDRIPGIPRDALKLRGELDAFERATFGATLLSFSSQYARGDENNQDRNGAVPGYAVVNLDARWRFTGDWELFGTVTNLFDRTYASSGVLGANFFTAPGNSFDAGNVQAEQFRTPGLPRAAWIGLRYESGRKK
;
A
#
# COMPACT_ATOMS: atom_id res chain seq x y z
N MET A 1 -24.26 -30.96 8.76
CA MET A 1 -25.68 -30.70 8.42
C MET A 1 -26.07 -29.33 8.95
N LYS A 2 -26.41 -28.42 8.08
CA LYS A 2 -26.81 -27.01 8.21
C LYS A 2 -25.66 -26.00 8.03
N HIS A 3 -25.33 -25.79 6.77
CA HIS A 3 -24.78 -24.54 6.24
C HIS A 3 -25.53 -24.28 4.92
N GLU A 4 -26.58 -23.52 5.00
CA GLU A 4 -27.23 -22.86 3.87
C GLU A 4 -27.71 -21.49 4.37
N GLU A 5 -27.63 -20.51 3.44
CA GLU A 5 -28.21 -19.17 3.52
C GLU A 5 -27.33 -18.03 4.01
N ALA A 6 -26.49 -17.54 3.10
CA ALA A 6 -26.12 -16.13 3.04
C ALA A 6 -25.75 -15.70 1.61
N CYS A 7 -26.60 -16.00 0.65
CA CYS A 7 -26.39 -15.65 -0.76
C CYS A 7 -27.67 -15.13 -1.39
N PHE A 8 -28.29 -14.07 -0.82
CA PHE A 8 -29.42 -13.36 -1.48
C PHE A 8 -29.64 -12.01 -0.83
N LEU A 9 -28.89 -10.97 -1.24
CA LEU A 9 -29.26 -9.56 -0.94
C LEU A 9 -28.69 -8.53 -1.94
N VAL A 10 -28.21 -8.94 -3.12
CA VAL A 10 -27.74 -7.99 -4.15
C VAL A 10 -28.75 -7.81 -5.31
N ALA A 11 -29.78 -8.64 -5.42
CA ALA A 11 -30.72 -8.61 -6.56
C ALA A 11 -31.97 -7.72 -6.36
N GLY A 12 -32.13 -7.07 -5.20
CA GLY A 12 -33.38 -6.35 -4.85
C GLY A 12 -33.41 -4.84 -5.07
N ALA A 13 -32.30 -4.19 -5.42
CA ALA A 13 -32.20 -2.72 -5.46
C ALA A 13 -32.36 -2.08 -6.86
N LEU A 14 -32.68 -2.82 -7.88
CA LEU A 14 -32.69 -2.34 -9.30
C LEU A 14 -34.06 -2.12 -9.89
N SER A 15 -35.13 -1.98 -9.10
CA SER A 15 -36.51 -1.76 -9.62
C SER A 15 -37.18 -0.51 -9.04
N LEU A 16 -36.58 0.66 -9.26
CA LEU A 16 -37.29 1.94 -9.17
C LEU A 16 -36.98 2.80 -10.38
N CYS A 17 -37.59 2.45 -11.52
CA CYS A 17 -37.66 3.31 -12.70
C CYS A 17 -38.72 4.41 -12.46
N PHE A 18 -38.30 5.67 -12.34
CA PHE A 18 -39.15 6.84 -12.49
C PHE A 18 -38.85 7.57 -13.81
N PRO A 19 -39.87 8.03 -14.56
CA PRO A 19 -39.66 8.68 -15.85
C PRO A 19 -39.09 10.10 -15.69
N TYR A 20 -38.02 10.37 -16.37
CA TYR A 20 -37.33 11.66 -16.47
C TYR A 20 -38.06 12.56 -17.48
N ARG A 21 -38.42 13.78 -17.09
CA ARG A 21 -38.79 14.86 -18.01
C ARG A 21 -37.64 15.89 -18.05
N PRO A 22 -37.12 16.25 -19.23
CA PRO A 22 -36.06 17.26 -19.31
C PRO A 22 -36.63 18.67 -19.11
N ALA A 23 -36.03 19.47 -18.25
CA ALA A 23 -36.25 20.89 -18.11
C ALA A 23 -35.45 21.67 -19.18
N LEU A 24 -36.07 22.64 -19.79
CA LEU A 24 -35.50 23.53 -20.79
C LEU A 24 -34.37 24.38 -20.22
N ALA A 25 -33.24 24.43 -20.94
CA ALA A 25 -32.04 25.16 -20.58
C ALA A 25 -32.24 26.67 -20.63
N ALA A 26 -31.85 27.38 -19.58
CA ALA A 26 -31.63 28.82 -19.59
C ALA A 26 -30.20 29.10 -20.09
N ASN A 27 -30.05 30.16 -20.90
CA ASN A 27 -28.78 30.62 -21.47
C ASN A 27 -27.77 30.94 -20.36
N PRO A 28 -26.51 30.46 -20.43
CA PRO A 28 -25.51 30.82 -19.46
C PRO A 28 -24.96 32.22 -19.77
N ALA A 29 -25.06 33.12 -18.78
CA ALA A 29 -24.19 34.29 -18.72
C ALA A 29 -22.73 33.84 -18.68
N ALA A 30 -21.86 34.55 -19.41
CA ALA A 30 -20.42 34.24 -19.42
C ALA A 30 -19.86 34.27 -18.00
N GLU A 31 -19.68 33.12 -17.37
CA GLU A 31 -18.93 32.97 -16.14
C GLU A 31 -17.45 33.26 -16.46
N LEU A 32 -16.91 34.26 -15.78
CA LEU A 32 -15.46 34.46 -15.69
C LEU A 32 -14.89 33.21 -15.03
N GLU A 33 -14.31 32.30 -15.79
CA GLU A 33 -13.58 31.15 -15.25
C GLU A 33 -12.47 31.66 -14.31
N ALA A 34 -12.68 31.50 -13.01
CA ALA A 34 -11.61 31.71 -12.03
C ALA A 34 -10.45 30.75 -12.37
N PRO A 35 -9.21 31.22 -12.29
CA PRO A 35 -8.06 30.37 -12.60
C PRO A 35 -8.06 29.16 -11.68
N VAL A 36 -8.07 27.97 -12.27
CA VAL A 36 -7.96 26.70 -11.53
C VAL A 36 -6.67 26.70 -10.71
N VAL A 37 -6.81 26.68 -9.40
CA VAL A 37 -5.69 26.54 -8.45
C VAL A 37 -5.66 25.08 -8.01
N ASP A 38 -4.62 24.36 -8.39
CA ASP A 38 -4.41 23.01 -7.91
C ASP A 38 -4.12 23.07 -6.40
N VAL A 39 -5.02 22.49 -5.60
CA VAL A 39 -4.86 22.37 -4.15
C VAL A 39 -4.69 20.89 -3.78
N VAL A 40 -3.86 20.64 -2.78
CA VAL A 40 -3.61 19.29 -2.25
C VAL A 40 -3.89 19.27 -0.75
N GLY A 41 -4.47 18.16 -0.28
CA GLY A 41 -4.60 17.91 1.15
C GLY A 41 -3.23 17.66 1.76
N THR A 42 -2.81 18.49 2.70
CA THR A 42 -1.53 18.36 3.43
C THR A 42 -1.71 17.85 4.84
N THR A 43 -2.91 17.43 5.19
CA THR A 43 -3.32 16.90 6.50
C THR A 43 -4.10 15.60 6.32
N PRO A 44 -4.14 14.71 7.33
CA PRO A 44 -4.92 13.46 7.27
C PRO A 44 -6.41 13.69 7.00
N LEU A 45 -7.00 14.68 7.66
CA LEU A 45 -8.38 15.09 7.38
C LEU A 45 -8.43 15.92 6.09
N PRO A 46 -9.30 15.58 5.14
CA PRO A 46 -9.57 16.43 4.00
C PRO A 46 -10.07 17.80 4.50
N GLY A 47 -9.29 18.84 4.23
CA GLY A 47 -9.57 20.21 4.62
C GLY A 47 -9.65 21.13 3.40
N VAL A 48 -9.41 22.41 3.60
CA VAL A 48 -9.37 23.42 2.51
C VAL A 48 -8.27 23.11 1.49
N GLY A 49 -7.31 22.26 1.86
CA GLY A 49 -6.11 22.01 1.06
C GLY A 49 -5.13 23.20 1.08
N THR A 50 -3.97 22.97 0.51
CA THR A 50 -2.93 23.99 0.32
C THR A 50 -2.62 24.08 -1.17
N PRO A 51 -2.54 25.28 -1.77
CA PRO A 51 -2.13 25.43 -3.16
C PRO A 51 -0.79 24.71 -3.40
N THR A 52 -0.72 23.90 -4.45
CA THR A 52 0.48 23.09 -4.77
C THR A 52 1.74 23.95 -4.85
N SER A 53 1.61 25.20 -5.34
CA SER A 53 2.71 26.17 -5.38
C SER A 53 3.28 26.57 -4.01
N LYS A 54 2.56 26.30 -2.91
CA LYS A 54 3.00 26.61 -1.55
C LYS A 54 3.43 25.36 -0.77
N VAL A 55 3.31 24.16 -1.36
CA VAL A 55 3.70 22.93 -0.71
C VAL A 55 5.16 22.61 -1.02
N PRO A 56 6.04 22.61 -0.01
CA PRO A 56 7.47 22.36 -0.20
C PRO A 56 7.79 20.86 -0.20
N ALA A 57 7.16 20.10 -1.13
CA ALA A 57 7.39 18.66 -1.28
C ALA A 57 7.06 18.21 -2.72
N ASN A 58 7.61 17.08 -3.16
CA ASN A 58 7.30 16.46 -4.47
C ASN A 58 5.96 15.73 -4.47
N VAL A 59 4.87 16.43 -4.19
CA VAL A 59 3.52 15.86 -4.14
C VAL A 59 3.10 15.36 -5.51
N GLN A 60 2.52 14.17 -5.54
CA GLN A 60 1.95 13.56 -6.74
C GLN A 60 0.46 13.31 -6.49
N THR A 61 -0.40 13.66 -7.43
CA THR A 61 -1.84 13.42 -7.35
C THR A 61 -2.32 12.71 -8.60
N ALA A 62 -3.18 11.71 -8.42
CA ALA A 62 -3.90 11.03 -9.48
C ALA A 62 -5.41 11.19 -9.26
N THR A 63 -6.14 11.44 -10.35
CA THR A 63 -7.60 11.57 -10.34
C THR A 63 -8.28 10.26 -10.72
N ASP A 64 -9.60 10.18 -10.45
CA ASP A 64 -10.47 9.08 -10.91
C ASP A 64 -10.30 8.78 -12.40
N ARG A 65 -10.26 9.81 -13.26
CA ARG A 65 -10.08 9.63 -14.71
C ARG A 65 -8.78 8.92 -15.06
N GLN A 66 -7.70 9.22 -14.36
CA GLN A 66 -6.40 8.56 -14.55
C GLN A 66 -6.45 7.11 -14.04
N ILE A 67 -7.14 6.86 -12.92
CA ILE A 67 -7.31 5.52 -12.34
C ILE A 67 -8.17 4.66 -13.25
N GLU A 68 -9.27 5.19 -13.76
CA GLU A 68 -10.19 4.50 -14.67
C GLU A 68 -9.61 4.28 -16.08
N ALA A 69 -8.71 5.16 -16.52
CA ALA A 69 -8.05 5.06 -17.82
C ALA A 69 -7.10 3.86 -17.93
N LEU A 70 -6.60 3.36 -16.79
CA LEU A 70 -5.71 2.20 -16.72
C LEU A 70 -6.44 1.03 -16.08
N PRO A 71 -6.93 0.05 -16.87
CA PRO A 71 -7.52 -1.16 -16.30
C PRO A 71 -6.52 -1.87 -15.41
N SER A 72 -6.78 -1.87 -14.10
CA SER A 72 -5.92 -2.45 -13.06
C SER A 72 -6.77 -3.24 -12.07
N PRO A 73 -6.31 -4.39 -11.54
CA PRO A 73 -7.08 -5.16 -10.58
C PRO A 73 -7.28 -4.43 -9.26
N GLY A 74 -6.28 -3.66 -8.80
CA GLY A 74 -6.31 -2.94 -7.54
C GLY A 74 -5.50 -1.63 -7.59
N LEU A 75 -5.52 -0.90 -6.48
CA LEU A 75 -4.77 0.36 -6.34
C LEU A 75 -3.23 0.18 -6.51
N PRO A 76 -2.57 -0.87 -5.98
CA PRO A 76 -1.13 -1.06 -6.13
C PRO A 76 -0.64 -1.10 -7.57
N ASP A 77 -1.33 -1.82 -8.46
CA ASP A 77 -0.98 -1.91 -9.88
C ASP A 77 -1.08 -0.53 -10.57
N PHE A 78 -2.10 0.27 -10.19
CA PHE A 78 -2.21 1.65 -10.66
C PHE A 78 -1.04 2.54 -10.16
N LEU A 79 -0.68 2.46 -8.88
CA LEU A 79 0.45 3.22 -8.30
C LEU A 79 1.76 2.90 -9.02
N GLU A 80 2.03 1.61 -9.23
CA GLU A 80 3.23 1.17 -9.94
C GLU A 80 3.28 1.68 -11.38
N ARG A 81 2.18 1.63 -12.12
CA ARG A 81 2.14 2.04 -13.54
C ARG A 81 2.14 3.56 -13.73
N SER A 82 1.57 4.32 -12.78
CA SER A 82 1.20 5.72 -13.01
C SER A 82 1.92 6.72 -12.13
N MET A 83 2.38 6.35 -10.94
CA MET A 83 3.02 7.30 -10.02
C MET A 83 4.52 7.07 -9.94
N GLY A 84 5.29 8.16 -9.90
CA GLY A 84 6.76 8.12 -9.85
C GLY A 84 7.26 7.55 -8.52
N GLY A 85 8.35 6.78 -8.55
CA GLY A 85 9.01 6.24 -7.35
C GLY A 85 8.32 5.04 -6.69
N PHE A 86 7.09 4.69 -7.06
CA PHE A 86 6.45 3.47 -6.59
C PHE A 86 7.00 2.23 -7.30
N VAL A 87 7.27 1.20 -6.51
CA VAL A 87 7.66 -0.13 -6.97
C VAL A 87 6.76 -1.14 -6.28
N SER A 88 6.31 -2.14 -7.00
CA SER A 88 5.51 -3.24 -6.49
C SER A 88 6.27 -4.55 -6.61
N SER A 89 6.26 -5.34 -5.56
CA SER A 89 6.89 -6.65 -5.50
C SER A 89 5.85 -7.68 -5.10
N SER A 90 5.73 -8.76 -5.87
CA SER A 90 4.71 -9.78 -5.65
C SER A 90 5.27 -10.95 -4.84
N SER A 91 5.73 -10.70 -3.60
CA SER A 91 6.35 -11.73 -2.75
C SER A 91 5.44 -12.95 -2.51
N GLN A 92 4.14 -12.74 -2.41
CA GLN A 92 3.15 -13.81 -2.27
C GLN A 92 2.67 -14.43 -3.60
N GLY A 93 3.03 -13.85 -4.73
CA GLY A 93 2.55 -14.31 -6.04
C GLY A 93 1.06 -14.03 -6.32
N ASN A 94 0.40 -13.19 -5.52
CA ASN A 94 -0.99 -12.78 -5.68
C ASN A 94 -1.09 -11.30 -6.04
N PRO A 95 -1.92 -10.88 -7.04
CA PRO A 95 -2.00 -9.50 -7.51
C PRO A 95 -2.62 -8.52 -6.50
N PHE A 96 -3.30 -9.01 -5.46
CA PHE A 96 -3.92 -8.20 -4.41
C PHE A 96 -3.08 -8.11 -3.12
N GLN A 97 -1.98 -8.86 -3.05
CA GLN A 97 -1.08 -8.89 -1.90
C GLN A 97 0.37 -8.44 -2.25
N PRO A 98 0.57 -7.39 -3.06
CA PRO A 98 1.92 -6.94 -3.34
C PRO A 98 2.50 -6.13 -2.19
N ASP A 99 3.81 -6.20 -2.03
CA ASP A 99 4.58 -5.21 -1.28
C ASP A 99 4.72 -3.96 -2.14
N VAL A 100 4.08 -2.87 -1.74
CA VAL A 100 4.22 -1.57 -2.39
C VAL A 100 5.30 -0.77 -1.66
N SER A 101 6.25 -0.23 -2.39
CA SER A 101 7.30 0.62 -1.81
C SER A 101 7.42 1.95 -2.53
N PHE A 102 7.78 2.98 -1.76
CA PHE A 102 8.12 4.32 -2.23
C PHE A 102 9.37 4.80 -1.50
N ARG A 103 10.39 5.21 -2.25
CA ARG A 103 11.71 5.62 -1.69
C ARG A 103 12.36 4.56 -0.78
N GLY A 104 12.04 3.26 -1.00
CA GLY A 104 12.52 2.16 -0.17
C GLY A 104 11.79 2.01 1.18
N PHE A 105 10.65 2.66 1.37
CA PHE A 105 9.72 2.44 2.48
C PHE A 105 8.52 1.64 2.00
N ALA A 106 8.15 0.61 2.75
CA ALA A 106 7.09 -0.31 2.37
C ALA A 106 5.73 0.04 2.95
N ALA A 107 4.69 -0.34 2.21
CA ALA A 107 3.33 -0.60 2.67
C ALA A 107 2.95 -1.99 2.17
N SER A 108 3.11 -2.99 3.00
CA SER A 108 2.97 -4.41 2.69
C SER A 108 1.79 -5.02 3.44
N PRO A 109 1.07 -6.01 2.87
CA PRO A 109 0.09 -6.79 3.62
C PRO A 109 0.75 -7.87 4.51
N LEU A 110 2.07 -8.08 4.39
CA LEU A 110 2.77 -9.15 5.09
C LEU A 110 3.28 -8.71 6.45
N LEU A 111 2.96 -9.47 7.47
CA LEU A 111 3.66 -9.44 8.75
C LEU A 111 5.14 -9.77 8.52
N GLY A 112 6.04 -9.12 9.25
CA GLY A 112 7.48 -9.30 9.05
C GLY A 112 8.13 -8.34 8.05
N THR A 113 7.36 -7.56 7.29
CA THR A 113 7.91 -6.49 6.46
C THR A 113 7.88 -5.18 7.24
N PRO A 114 9.04 -4.53 7.50
CA PRO A 114 9.07 -3.23 8.17
C PRO A 114 8.30 -2.18 7.37
N GLN A 115 7.26 -1.58 8.00
CA GLN A 115 6.39 -0.61 7.35
C GLN A 115 6.95 0.81 7.49
N GLY A 116 6.69 1.69 6.52
CA GLY A 116 7.15 3.08 6.57
C GLY A 116 6.29 4.07 5.77
N LEU A 117 5.21 3.57 5.14
CA LEU A 117 4.22 4.39 4.45
C LEU A 117 2.88 4.33 5.21
N SER A 118 2.28 5.49 5.43
CA SER A 118 0.93 5.58 5.98
C SER A 118 -0.09 5.74 4.87
N VAL A 119 -1.18 4.97 4.92
CA VAL A 119 -2.28 5.02 3.94
C VAL A 119 -3.55 5.46 4.65
N TYR A 120 -4.20 6.48 4.09
CA TYR A 120 -5.44 7.06 4.60
C TYR A 120 -6.54 6.98 3.55
N VAL A 121 -7.74 6.62 3.96
CA VAL A 121 -8.95 6.68 3.14
C VAL A 121 -9.97 7.59 3.83
N ASP A 122 -10.32 8.71 3.22
CA ASP A 122 -11.20 9.76 3.79
C ASP A 122 -10.82 10.16 5.23
N GLY A 123 -9.52 10.26 5.52
CA GLY A 123 -8.98 10.62 6.83
C GLY A 123 -8.82 9.47 7.82
N VAL A 124 -9.31 8.28 7.50
CA VAL A 124 -9.11 7.06 8.31
C VAL A 124 -7.81 6.38 7.90
N ARG A 125 -6.91 6.15 8.83
CA ARG A 125 -5.70 5.36 8.60
C ARG A 125 -6.09 3.88 8.42
N VAL A 126 -5.69 3.29 7.29
CA VAL A 126 -6.03 1.90 6.94
C VAL A 126 -4.90 0.89 7.16
N ASN A 127 -3.74 1.35 7.64
CA ASN A 127 -2.72 0.43 8.15
C ASN A 127 -3.27 -0.32 9.37
N GLU A 128 -3.19 -1.64 9.38
CA GLU A 128 -3.77 -2.49 10.42
C GLU A 128 -2.94 -2.44 11.72
N PRO A 129 -3.57 -2.37 12.90
CA PRO A 129 -2.88 -2.05 14.16
C PRO A 129 -1.80 -3.05 14.57
N PHE A 130 -1.99 -4.36 14.31
CA PHE A 130 -1.11 -5.41 14.84
C PHE A 130 0.30 -5.36 14.24
N GLY A 131 0.42 -5.14 12.93
CA GLY A 131 1.70 -5.13 12.22
C GLY A 131 1.92 -3.88 11.36
N ASP A 132 1.06 -2.87 11.47
CA ASP A 132 1.03 -1.68 10.60
C ASP A 132 0.91 -2.01 9.10
N VAL A 133 0.48 -3.22 8.76
CA VAL A 133 0.34 -3.73 7.39
C VAL A 133 -0.81 -3.06 6.64
N VAL A 134 -0.74 -3.06 5.31
CA VAL A 134 -1.79 -2.52 4.45
C VAL A 134 -2.39 -3.63 3.60
N ASN A 135 -3.60 -4.05 3.92
CA ASN A 135 -4.38 -4.99 3.12
C ASN A 135 -5.00 -4.25 1.93
N TRP A 136 -4.30 -4.23 0.80
CA TRP A 136 -4.68 -3.49 -0.39
C TRP A 136 -5.99 -3.96 -1.01
N ASP A 137 -6.30 -5.24 -0.83
CA ASP A 137 -7.54 -5.88 -1.24
C ASP A 137 -8.77 -5.36 -0.51
N LEU A 138 -8.61 -4.63 0.62
CA LEU A 138 -9.69 -4.02 1.39
C LEU A 138 -10.02 -2.57 0.95
N ILE A 139 -9.30 -2.01 -0.02
CA ILE A 139 -9.53 -0.65 -0.53
C ILE A 139 -10.33 -0.71 -1.83
N PRO A 140 -11.61 -0.26 -1.85
CA PRO A 140 -12.47 -0.35 -3.03
C PRO A 140 -12.03 0.66 -4.10
N LYS A 141 -11.28 0.17 -5.11
CA LYS A 141 -10.69 1.01 -6.18
C LYS A 141 -11.74 1.83 -6.93
N ASN A 142 -12.89 1.26 -7.25
CA ASN A 142 -13.96 1.93 -8.00
C ASN A 142 -14.64 3.07 -7.23
N ALA A 143 -14.47 3.12 -5.90
CA ALA A 143 -14.95 4.22 -5.08
C ALA A 143 -13.95 5.39 -4.97
N ILE A 144 -12.77 5.30 -5.58
CA ILE A 144 -11.71 6.32 -5.43
C ILE A 144 -11.95 7.51 -6.37
N SER A 145 -11.98 8.71 -5.81
CA SER A 145 -12.00 9.99 -6.52
C SER A 145 -10.59 10.51 -6.83
N SER A 146 -9.69 10.40 -5.85
CA SER A 146 -8.30 10.84 -6.03
C SER A 146 -7.37 10.13 -5.07
N VAL A 147 -6.10 10.06 -5.46
CA VAL A 147 -5.00 9.58 -4.65
C VAL A 147 -3.91 10.62 -4.64
N THR A 148 -3.47 11.03 -3.47
CA THR A 148 -2.38 12.00 -3.30
C THR A 148 -1.27 11.38 -2.47
N LEU A 149 -0.05 11.39 -3.00
CA LEU A 149 1.17 11.04 -2.28
C LEU A 149 1.81 12.32 -1.75
N ILE A 150 2.06 12.37 -0.45
CA ILE A 150 2.86 13.39 0.22
C ILE A 150 4.15 12.71 0.68
N PRO A 151 5.29 12.96 0.03
CA PRO A 151 6.56 12.31 0.35
C PRO A 151 7.21 12.86 1.61
N GLY A 152 8.13 12.06 2.17
CA GLY A 152 8.95 12.41 3.32
C GLY A 152 8.27 12.15 4.67
N SER A 153 9.02 12.39 5.72
CA SER A 153 8.59 12.17 7.11
C SER A 153 7.65 13.29 7.56
N ASN A 154 6.47 13.40 6.96
CA ASN A 154 5.56 14.50 7.26
C ASN A 154 4.90 14.32 8.65
N PRO A 155 5.27 15.13 9.65
CA PRO A 155 4.81 14.95 11.02
C PRO A 155 3.30 15.14 11.20
N VAL A 156 2.64 15.88 10.31
CA VAL A 156 1.19 16.14 10.37
C VAL A 156 0.38 14.86 10.15
N PHE A 157 0.91 13.89 9.39
CA PHE A 157 0.28 12.59 9.18
C PHE A 157 0.49 11.60 10.33
N GLY A 158 1.16 12.04 11.40
CA GLY A 158 1.28 11.27 12.64
C GLY A 158 2.33 10.16 12.59
N LEU A 159 2.09 9.15 13.44
CA LEU A 159 3.01 8.03 13.66
C LEU A 159 3.20 7.16 12.40
N ASN A 160 4.39 6.56 12.30
CA ASN A 160 4.76 5.56 11.31
C ASN A 160 4.75 6.09 9.86
N THR A 161 4.82 7.42 9.68
CA THR A 161 4.96 8.08 8.37
C THR A 161 6.42 8.44 8.18
N LEU A 162 7.25 7.51 7.70
CA LEU A 162 8.70 7.70 7.51
C LEU A 162 9.04 8.12 6.07
N GLY A 163 8.47 7.42 5.09
CA GLY A 163 8.73 7.64 3.67
C GLY A 163 7.70 8.51 2.97
N GLY A 164 6.49 8.57 3.52
CA GLY A 164 5.39 9.36 2.97
C GLY A 164 4.02 8.89 3.43
N ALA A 165 3.02 9.70 3.08
CA ALA A 165 1.61 9.40 3.29
C ALA A 165 0.88 9.32 1.95
N LEU A 166 0.03 8.30 1.78
CA LEU A 166 -0.88 8.14 0.67
C LEU A 166 -2.29 8.49 1.15
N ALA A 167 -2.85 9.59 0.68
CA ALA A 167 -4.19 10.03 1.00
C ALA A 167 -5.13 9.69 -0.16
N VAL A 168 -6.12 8.84 0.12
CA VAL A 168 -7.17 8.41 -0.81
C VAL A 168 -8.45 9.12 -0.43
N ILE A 169 -9.08 9.78 -1.39
CA ILE A 169 -10.39 10.41 -1.25
C ILE A 169 -11.41 9.61 -2.06
N THR A 170 -12.53 9.28 -1.46
CA THR A 170 -13.60 8.54 -2.13
C THR A 170 -14.58 9.46 -2.83
N LYS A 171 -15.29 8.93 -3.82
CA LYS A 171 -16.35 9.59 -4.58
C LYS A 171 -17.54 9.93 -3.68
N SER A 172 -18.30 10.97 -4.07
CA SER A 172 -19.58 11.37 -3.44
C SER A 172 -20.67 11.52 -4.51
N GLY A 173 -21.92 11.45 -4.11
CA GLY A 173 -23.05 11.61 -5.04
C GLY A 173 -23.19 13.00 -5.61
N SER A 174 -22.66 14.03 -4.92
CA SER A 174 -22.65 15.41 -5.40
C SER A 174 -21.67 15.62 -6.54
N THR A 175 -20.50 14.95 -6.50
CA THR A 175 -19.42 15.09 -7.50
C THR A 175 -19.49 14.04 -8.60
N TYR A 176 -20.10 12.86 -8.33
CA TYR A 176 -20.23 11.74 -9.26
C TYR A 176 -21.69 11.31 -9.45
N PRO A 177 -22.56 12.20 -9.96
CA PRO A 177 -23.94 11.84 -10.26
C PRO A 177 -24.01 10.91 -11.47
N GLY A 178 -24.99 10.01 -11.49
CA GLY A 178 -25.23 9.07 -12.58
C GLY A 178 -24.88 7.64 -12.21
N ILE A 179 -24.76 6.80 -13.23
CA ILE A 179 -24.47 5.37 -13.10
C ILE A 179 -23.26 5.03 -13.98
N ALA A 180 -22.34 4.26 -13.45
CA ALA A 180 -21.32 3.61 -14.25
C ALA A 180 -21.22 2.13 -13.89
N ALA A 181 -20.97 1.30 -14.89
CA ALA A 181 -20.74 -0.12 -14.71
C ALA A 181 -19.72 -0.62 -15.73
N GLN A 182 -18.87 -1.56 -15.33
CA GLN A 182 -17.96 -2.22 -16.26
C GLN A 182 -17.87 -3.71 -15.95
N ALA A 183 -17.74 -4.48 -17.03
CA ALA A 183 -17.44 -5.90 -16.94
C ALA A 183 -16.26 -6.21 -17.86
N TYR A 184 -15.30 -7.00 -17.39
CA TYR A 184 -14.17 -7.44 -18.20
C TYR A 184 -13.74 -8.87 -17.86
N GLY A 185 -13.07 -9.50 -18.81
CA GLY A 185 -12.52 -10.84 -18.63
C GLY A 185 -11.41 -11.15 -19.62
N GLY A 186 -10.73 -12.28 -19.41
CA GLY A 186 -9.64 -12.71 -20.29
C GLY A 186 -8.71 -13.75 -19.68
N SER A 187 -7.41 -13.54 -19.81
CA SER A 187 -6.38 -14.49 -19.38
C SER A 187 -6.56 -14.96 -17.95
N PHE A 188 -6.18 -16.18 -17.68
CA PHE A 188 -6.17 -16.86 -16.35
C PHE A 188 -7.53 -16.98 -15.70
N GLY A 189 -8.60 -17.05 -16.51
CA GLY A 189 -9.96 -17.14 -16.00
C GLY A 189 -10.43 -15.89 -15.25
N ARG A 190 -9.74 -14.77 -15.43
CA ARG A 190 -10.14 -13.49 -14.81
C ARG A 190 -11.45 -12.99 -15.38
N TRP A 191 -12.35 -12.61 -14.50
CA TRP A 191 -13.50 -11.76 -14.77
C TRP A 191 -13.74 -10.79 -13.62
N ALA A 192 -14.29 -9.64 -13.94
CA ALA A 192 -14.67 -8.64 -12.95
C ALA A 192 -15.96 -7.94 -13.37
N LEU A 193 -16.75 -7.59 -12.38
CA LEU A 193 -17.90 -6.70 -12.49
C LEU A 193 -17.73 -5.59 -11.46
N GLU A 194 -17.71 -4.35 -11.92
CA GLU A 194 -17.65 -3.15 -11.08
C GLU A 194 -18.85 -2.28 -11.45
N ALA A 195 -19.56 -1.76 -10.45
CA ALA A 195 -20.70 -0.88 -10.65
C ALA A 195 -20.72 0.22 -9.60
N GLU A 196 -21.20 1.40 -10.00
CA GLU A 196 -21.36 2.53 -9.11
C GLU A 196 -22.57 3.38 -9.52
N ALA A 197 -23.21 4.00 -8.53
CA ALA A 197 -24.30 4.92 -8.72
C ALA A 197 -24.21 6.06 -7.72
N GLY A 198 -24.45 7.29 -8.18
CA GLY A 198 -24.47 8.47 -7.33
C GLY A 198 -25.55 9.46 -7.75
N GLY A 199 -25.94 10.33 -6.82
CA GLY A 199 -26.92 11.36 -7.10
C GLY A 199 -27.10 12.33 -5.95
N ARG A 200 -27.71 13.49 -6.25
CA ARG A 200 -28.01 14.54 -5.28
C ARG A 200 -29.47 14.98 -5.39
N ARG A 201 -30.12 15.17 -4.25
CA ARG A 201 -31.45 15.68 -4.15
C ARG A 201 -31.63 16.53 -2.88
N GLY A 202 -31.94 17.81 -3.05
CA GLY A 202 -32.34 18.71 -1.93
C GLY A 202 -31.24 18.87 -0.86
N GLY A 203 -29.97 18.96 -1.25
CA GLY A 203 -28.82 19.12 -0.33
C GLY A 203 -28.31 17.80 0.27
N ALA A 204 -29.01 16.69 0.06
CA ALA A 204 -28.50 15.35 0.37
C ALA A 204 -27.98 14.66 -0.89
N ASP A 205 -26.93 13.88 -0.76
CA ASP A 205 -26.38 13.07 -1.83
C ASP A 205 -26.10 11.64 -1.37
N TYR A 206 -25.97 10.74 -2.34
CA TYR A 206 -25.62 9.35 -2.10
C TYR A 206 -24.65 8.86 -3.16
N PHE A 207 -23.76 7.99 -2.78
CA PHE A 207 -22.89 7.25 -3.68
C PHE A 207 -22.78 5.79 -3.21
N VAL A 208 -22.88 4.85 -4.13
CA VAL A 208 -22.73 3.41 -3.86
C VAL A 208 -21.82 2.82 -4.93
N ALA A 209 -20.89 1.98 -4.53
CA ALA A 209 -20.01 1.24 -5.44
C ALA A 209 -19.87 -0.21 -4.98
N GLY A 210 -19.76 -1.13 -5.94
CA GLY A 210 -19.54 -2.55 -5.68
C GLY A 210 -18.59 -3.17 -6.67
N THR A 211 -17.78 -4.13 -6.21
CA THR A 211 -16.83 -4.91 -7.00
C THR A 211 -17.02 -6.39 -6.72
N ALA A 212 -17.12 -7.19 -7.78
CA ALA A 212 -16.98 -8.64 -7.75
C ALA A 212 -15.88 -9.03 -8.75
N PHE A 213 -14.84 -9.70 -8.27
CA PHE A 213 -13.69 -10.12 -9.07
C PHE A 213 -13.35 -11.58 -8.77
N ARG A 214 -13.01 -12.33 -9.82
CA ARG A 214 -12.52 -13.70 -9.73
C ARG A 214 -11.37 -13.90 -10.70
N GLU A 215 -10.39 -14.69 -10.28
CA GLU A 215 -9.29 -15.14 -11.12
C GLU A 215 -8.82 -16.51 -10.66
N ALA A 216 -8.60 -17.43 -11.59
CA ALA A 216 -7.98 -18.72 -11.27
C ALA A 216 -6.48 -18.58 -10.96
N GLY A 217 -5.87 -17.48 -11.42
CA GLY A 217 -4.44 -17.21 -11.30
C GLY A 217 -3.60 -17.76 -12.46
N TRP A 218 -2.45 -17.14 -12.70
CA TRP A 218 -1.55 -17.62 -13.76
C TRP A 218 -0.60 -18.72 -13.29
N ARG A 219 -0.38 -18.81 -11.97
CA ARG A 219 0.32 -19.93 -11.32
C ARG A 219 -0.69 -20.95 -10.81
N GLU A 220 -0.23 -22.16 -10.58
CA GLU A 220 -1.02 -23.18 -9.90
C GLU A 220 -1.33 -22.71 -8.47
N HIS A 221 -2.54 -22.97 -7.97
CA HIS A 221 -2.98 -22.61 -6.61
C HIS A 221 -2.89 -21.11 -6.28
N SER A 222 -3.14 -20.19 -7.25
CA SER A 222 -3.02 -18.74 -7.06
C SER A 222 -4.33 -17.97 -7.32
N SER A 223 -5.45 -18.55 -6.96
CA SER A 223 -6.76 -17.94 -7.20
C SER A 223 -6.99 -16.69 -6.35
N SER A 224 -7.84 -15.80 -6.85
CA SER A 224 -8.29 -14.59 -6.13
C SER A 224 -9.79 -14.42 -6.25
N GLU A 225 -10.43 -14.10 -5.15
CA GLU A 225 -11.83 -13.73 -5.06
C GLU A 225 -11.97 -12.45 -4.25
N ILE A 226 -12.53 -11.39 -4.86
CA ILE A 226 -12.73 -10.08 -4.24
C ILE A 226 -14.21 -9.72 -4.30
N ASN A 227 -14.79 -9.41 -3.17
CA ASN A 227 -16.13 -8.86 -3.03
C ASN A 227 -16.06 -7.63 -2.14
N GLN A 228 -16.42 -6.46 -2.68
CA GLN A 228 -16.35 -5.20 -1.96
C GLN A 228 -17.62 -4.39 -2.21
N VAL A 229 -18.05 -3.69 -1.17
CA VAL A 229 -19.14 -2.71 -1.23
C VAL A 229 -18.71 -1.44 -0.49
N PHE A 230 -18.95 -0.31 -1.10
CA PHE A 230 -18.79 1.01 -0.51
C PHE A 230 -20.07 1.80 -0.67
N ALA A 231 -20.51 2.50 0.37
CA ALA A 231 -21.63 3.44 0.31
C ALA A 231 -21.30 4.70 1.08
N LYS A 232 -21.73 5.87 0.57
CA LYS A 232 -21.59 7.17 1.21
C LYS A 232 -22.91 7.93 1.10
N LEU A 233 -23.35 8.49 2.22
CA LEU A 233 -24.48 9.40 2.30
C LEU A 233 -23.96 10.76 2.75
N GLY A 234 -24.21 11.77 1.95
CA GLY A 234 -23.76 13.14 2.21
C GLY A 234 -24.93 14.08 2.46
N ARG A 235 -24.68 15.12 3.23
CA ARG A 235 -25.56 16.27 3.38
C ARG A 235 -24.73 17.54 3.47
N GLU A 236 -24.93 18.42 2.52
CA GLU A 236 -24.23 19.69 2.40
C GLU A 236 -25.22 20.86 2.42
N ASP A 237 -24.92 21.87 3.23
CA ASP A 237 -25.56 23.19 3.20
C ASP A 237 -24.49 24.29 3.09
N ALA A 238 -24.86 25.56 3.20
CA ALA A 238 -23.95 26.69 3.03
C ALA A 238 -22.79 26.73 4.04
N ARG A 239 -22.90 26.05 5.19
CA ARG A 239 -21.90 26.07 6.27
C ARG A 239 -21.44 24.70 6.73
N ASN A 240 -22.21 23.66 6.46
CA ASN A 240 -21.95 22.33 6.98
C ASN A 240 -21.87 21.33 5.84
N ASP A 241 -20.93 20.39 5.96
CA ASP A 241 -20.84 19.20 5.13
C ASP A 241 -20.70 17.99 6.07
N LEU A 242 -21.56 17.00 5.90
CA LEU A 242 -21.63 15.79 6.71
C LEU A 242 -21.69 14.58 5.80
N ASP A 243 -20.74 13.67 5.93
CA ASP A 243 -20.67 12.40 5.21
C ASP A 243 -20.67 11.22 6.19
N LEU A 244 -21.50 10.24 5.91
CA LEU A 244 -21.44 8.93 6.52
C LEU A 244 -21.09 7.90 5.45
N SER A 245 -20.00 7.20 5.61
CA SER A 245 -19.60 6.12 4.70
C SER A 245 -19.54 4.77 5.40
N VAL A 246 -19.85 3.73 4.63
CA VAL A 246 -19.79 2.32 5.01
C VAL A 246 -18.91 1.60 4.00
N THR A 247 -18.01 0.78 4.48
CA THR A 247 -17.18 -0.11 3.65
C THR A 247 -17.31 -1.54 4.15
N ALA A 248 -17.53 -2.48 3.25
CA ALA A 248 -17.54 -3.90 3.55
C ALA A 248 -16.76 -4.67 2.49
N ALA A 249 -16.02 -5.69 2.92
CA ALA A 249 -15.30 -6.60 2.03
C ALA A 249 -15.28 -8.02 2.60
N ASP A 250 -15.27 -9.02 1.68
CA ASP A 250 -15.04 -10.44 1.97
C ASP A 250 -14.23 -11.03 0.82
N ASN A 251 -12.93 -11.24 1.05
CA ASN A 251 -11.96 -11.58 0.02
C ASN A 251 -11.21 -12.86 0.37
N LYS A 252 -10.90 -13.66 -0.67
CA LYS A 252 -10.06 -14.85 -0.57
C LYS A 252 -8.92 -14.77 -1.57
N LEU A 253 -7.71 -14.99 -1.11
CA LEU A 253 -6.47 -14.80 -1.86
C LEU A 253 -5.59 -16.03 -1.65
N ALA A 254 -5.21 -16.71 -2.73
CA ALA A 254 -4.25 -17.79 -2.66
C ALA A 254 -2.88 -17.29 -3.14
N GLY A 255 -1.85 -17.53 -2.34
CA GLY A 255 -0.45 -17.24 -2.62
C GLY A 255 0.27 -18.47 -3.16
N THR A 256 1.42 -18.28 -3.77
CA THR A 256 2.26 -19.37 -4.31
C THR A 256 3.72 -19.25 -3.94
N GLN A 257 4.06 -18.24 -3.18
CA GLN A 257 5.41 -17.94 -2.72
C GLN A 257 6.47 -17.84 -3.85
N ALA A 258 7.73 -17.67 -3.48
CA ALA A 258 8.86 -17.68 -4.39
C ALA A 258 9.25 -19.12 -4.76
N LEU A 259 9.95 -19.29 -5.90
CA LEU A 259 10.52 -20.57 -6.34
C LEU A 259 12.05 -20.53 -6.30
N PRO A 260 12.71 -21.62 -5.88
CA PRO A 260 14.16 -21.72 -5.98
C PRO A 260 14.62 -21.67 -7.45
N LEU A 261 15.84 -21.22 -7.68
CA LEU A 261 16.41 -21.08 -9.04
C LEU A 261 16.30 -22.37 -9.85
N SER A 262 16.49 -23.53 -9.22
CA SER A 262 16.38 -24.85 -9.84
C SER A 262 14.98 -25.17 -10.39
N MET A 263 13.93 -24.56 -9.84
CA MET A 263 12.53 -24.78 -10.22
C MET A 263 11.97 -23.72 -11.18
N LEU A 264 12.70 -22.66 -11.51
CA LEU A 264 12.22 -21.56 -12.38
C LEU A 264 12.02 -21.99 -13.84
N GLY A 265 12.52 -23.16 -14.26
CA GLY A 265 12.20 -23.74 -15.57
C GLY A 265 10.69 -24.02 -15.78
N SER A 266 9.93 -24.18 -14.69
CA SER A 266 8.47 -24.34 -14.68
C SER A 266 7.81 -23.32 -13.75
N PRO A 267 7.74 -22.04 -14.13
CA PRO A 267 7.39 -20.95 -13.22
C PRO A 267 5.92 -20.92 -12.76
N ARG A 268 5.07 -21.75 -13.36
CA ARG A 268 3.65 -21.86 -12.98
C ARG A 268 3.41 -22.64 -11.69
N GLN A 269 4.32 -23.51 -11.30
CA GLN A 269 4.18 -24.35 -10.11
C GLN A 269 4.25 -23.52 -8.80
N ALA A 270 3.58 -24.00 -7.75
CA ALA A 270 3.79 -23.53 -6.39
C ALA A 270 5.01 -24.23 -5.76
N TYR A 271 5.70 -23.60 -4.80
CA TYR A 271 6.73 -24.26 -4.02
C TYR A 271 6.10 -25.24 -3.03
N THR A 272 5.18 -24.76 -2.22
CA THR A 272 4.26 -25.52 -1.36
C THR A 272 2.84 -24.95 -1.49
N TRP A 273 1.83 -25.72 -1.14
CA TRP A 273 0.42 -25.29 -1.10
C TRP A 273 -0.39 -26.12 -0.11
N PRO A 274 -1.55 -25.64 0.42
CA PRO A 274 -2.17 -24.34 0.18
C PRO A 274 -1.45 -23.21 0.91
N ASP A 275 -1.62 -21.99 0.38
CA ASP A 275 -1.23 -20.74 1.01
C ASP A 275 -2.38 -19.74 0.76
N GLU A 276 -3.26 -19.59 1.74
CA GLU A 276 -4.52 -18.87 1.58
C GLU A 276 -4.66 -17.78 2.64
N THR A 277 -5.16 -16.63 2.22
CA THR A 277 -5.51 -15.49 3.07
C THR A 277 -6.97 -15.13 2.85
N GLU A 278 -7.78 -15.10 3.89
CA GLU A 278 -9.13 -14.56 3.89
C GLU A 278 -9.15 -13.24 4.66
N ASN A 279 -9.57 -12.15 4.00
CA ASN A 279 -9.72 -10.84 4.61
C ASN A 279 -11.18 -10.41 4.63
N ARG A 280 -11.69 -10.02 5.79
CA ARG A 280 -13.02 -9.43 5.96
C ARG A 280 -12.91 -8.06 6.58
N LEU A 281 -13.72 -7.13 6.10
CA LEU A 281 -13.78 -5.75 6.57
C LEU A 281 -15.23 -5.32 6.80
N GLY A 282 -15.47 -4.71 7.96
CA GLY A 282 -16.61 -3.85 8.23
C GLY A 282 -16.13 -2.48 8.72
N GLY A 283 -16.55 -1.40 8.07
CA GLY A 283 -16.11 -0.05 8.43
C GLY A 283 -17.22 0.99 8.36
N LEU A 284 -17.23 1.89 9.34
CA LEU A 284 -18.09 3.08 9.40
C LEU A 284 -17.20 4.31 9.55
N ASN A 285 -17.47 5.37 8.80
CA ASN A 285 -16.75 6.63 8.92
C ASN A 285 -17.74 7.81 8.83
N LEU A 286 -17.81 8.59 9.89
CA LEU A 286 -18.58 9.83 9.97
C LEU A 286 -17.61 11.01 9.88
N ARG A 287 -17.72 11.78 8.81
CA ARG A 287 -16.94 12.99 8.58
C ARG A 287 -17.86 14.21 8.62
N ALA A 288 -17.42 15.27 9.28
CA ALA A 288 -18.12 16.52 9.34
C ALA A 288 -17.16 17.69 9.08
N SER A 289 -17.62 18.68 8.35
CA SER A 289 -16.96 19.98 8.28
C SER A 289 -17.94 21.10 8.50
N ARG A 290 -17.46 22.21 9.08
CA ARG A 290 -18.25 23.40 9.36
C ARG A 290 -17.44 24.68 9.11
N VAL A 291 -18.02 25.54 8.29
CA VAL A 291 -17.57 26.92 8.13
C VAL A 291 -18.14 27.74 9.30
N LEU A 292 -17.29 28.10 10.25
CA LEU A 292 -17.67 28.89 11.42
C LEU A 292 -17.92 30.35 11.00
N ASP A 293 -17.00 30.89 10.21
CA ASP A 293 -17.07 32.18 9.51
C ASP A 293 -16.14 32.19 8.29
N GLU A 294 -15.95 33.34 7.63
CA GLU A 294 -15.15 33.47 6.40
C GLU A 294 -13.68 33.07 6.55
N GLN A 295 -13.16 32.99 7.77
CA GLN A 295 -11.77 32.69 8.06
C GLN A 295 -11.56 31.39 8.85
N ASN A 296 -12.61 30.83 9.46
CA ASN A 296 -12.51 29.77 10.44
C ASN A 296 -13.32 28.54 10.02
N LEU A 297 -12.64 27.42 9.93
CA LEU A 297 -13.21 26.11 9.52
C LEU A 297 -12.87 25.05 10.55
N LEU A 298 -13.83 24.18 10.80
CA LEU A 298 -13.69 23.03 11.67
C LEU A 298 -13.96 21.76 10.88
N PHE A 299 -13.11 20.75 11.06
CA PHE A 299 -13.25 19.41 10.48
C PHE A 299 -13.19 18.37 11.58
N ALA A 300 -14.02 17.37 11.51
CA ALA A 300 -14.06 16.26 12.45
C ALA A 300 -14.26 14.95 11.72
N ASN A 301 -13.74 13.88 12.31
CA ASN A 301 -13.91 12.53 11.83
C ASN A 301 -14.08 11.60 13.02
N LEU A 302 -15.02 10.66 12.92
CA LEU A 302 -15.22 9.57 13.86
C LEU A 302 -15.39 8.29 13.07
N TYR A 303 -14.63 7.23 13.40
CA TYR A 303 -14.73 5.98 12.68
C TYR A 303 -14.65 4.75 13.58
N TYR A 304 -15.24 3.68 13.07
CA TYR A 304 -15.09 2.32 13.55
C TYR A 304 -14.69 1.41 12.41
N ARG A 305 -13.75 0.52 12.65
CA ARG A 305 -13.27 -0.45 11.67
C ARG A 305 -13.04 -1.80 12.36
N GLU A 306 -13.64 -2.84 11.82
CA GLU A 306 -13.42 -4.25 12.20
C GLU A 306 -12.78 -4.95 11.03
N THR A 307 -11.67 -5.67 11.28
CA THR A 307 -11.02 -6.51 10.28
C THR A 307 -10.76 -7.89 10.86
N ARG A 308 -10.94 -8.91 10.02
CA ARG A 308 -10.60 -10.29 10.32
C ARG A 308 -9.74 -10.82 9.21
N THR A 309 -8.57 -11.33 9.57
CA THR A 309 -7.65 -11.98 8.63
C THR A 309 -7.42 -13.40 9.10
N ASN A 310 -7.76 -14.38 8.26
CA ASN A 310 -7.42 -15.78 8.46
C ASN A 310 -6.37 -16.17 7.43
N VAL A 311 -5.30 -16.79 7.88
CA VAL A 311 -4.24 -17.30 7.00
C VAL A 311 -4.10 -18.78 7.24
N PHE A 312 -4.00 -19.55 6.16
CA PHE A 312 -3.58 -20.93 6.17
C PHE A 312 -2.38 -21.07 5.24
N ASN A 313 -1.25 -21.57 5.73
CA ASN A 313 -0.10 -21.83 4.91
C ASN A 313 0.55 -23.17 5.24
N SER A 314 1.16 -23.77 4.22
CA SER A 314 1.86 -25.05 4.30
C SER A 314 3.34 -24.82 4.06
N ASN A 315 4.15 -25.25 5.01
CA ASN A 315 5.61 -25.06 4.99
C ASN A 315 6.32 -26.40 5.19
N VAL A 316 7.63 -26.41 4.88
CA VAL A 316 8.51 -27.50 5.28
C VAL A 316 8.59 -27.52 6.81
N ASN A 317 8.60 -28.70 7.40
CA ASN A 317 8.87 -28.86 8.83
C ASN A 317 10.36 -28.58 9.11
N ASP A 318 10.63 -27.63 10.01
CA ASP A 318 11.99 -27.21 10.35
C ASP A 318 12.87 -28.34 10.91
N ASP A 319 12.25 -29.32 11.59
CA ASP A 319 12.98 -30.48 12.13
C ASP A 319 13.66 -31.29 11.02
N CYS A 320 13.15 -31.19 9.78
CA CYS A 320 13.77 -31.83 8.62
C CYS A 320 15.15 -31.28 8.25
N GLY A 321 15.51 -30.08 8.69
CA GLY A 321 16.82 -29.49 8.52
C GLY A 321 17.95 -30.25 9.23
N THR A 322 17.61 -31.15 10.17
CA THR A 322 18.57 -32.06 10.86
C THR A 322 18.78 -33.38 10.13
N GLY A 323 18.15 -33.58 8.96
CA GLY A 323 18.28 -34.76 8.10
C GLY A 323 17.23 -35.86 8.31
N THR A 324 16.49 -35.85 9.40
CA THR A 324 15.37 -36.80 9.65
C THR A 324 14.24 -36.10 10.38
N CYS A 325 13.03 -36.27 9.92
CA CYS A 325 11.83 -35.73 10.54
C CYS A 325 10.70 -36.74 10.55
N ALA A 326 9.84 -36.71 11.55
CA ALA A 326 8.67 -37.58 11.66
C ALA A 326 7.59 -37.19 10.64
N PHE A 327 7.47 -35.89 10.37
CA PHE A 327 6.55 -35.30 9.39
C PHE A 327 7.33 -34.34 8.51
N THR A 328 7.08 -34.38 7.22
CA THR A 328 7.84 -33.59 6.23
C THR A 328 7.37 -32.14 6.12
N ALA A 329 6.16 -31.85 6.56
CA ALA A 329 5.51 -30.56 6.44
C ALA A 329 4.88 -30.11 7.76
N VAL A 330 4.55 -28.82 7.84
CA VAL A 330 3.71 -28.23 8.87
C VAL A 330 2.66 -27.33 8.22
N ASN A 331 1.40 -27.53 8.61
CA ASN A 331 0.32 -26.59 8.30
C ASN A 331 0.20 -25.56 9.41
N ASN A 332 0.13 -24.31 9.05
CA ASN A 332 -0.04 -23.21 9.98
C ASN A 332 -1.38 -22.54 9.73
N ARG A 333 -2.12 -22.26 10.80
CA ARG A 333 -3.37 -21.52 10.77
C ARG A 333 -3.28 -20.32 11.71
N THR A 334 -3.55 -19.14 11.17
CA THR A 334 -3.52 -17.89 11.93
C THR A 334 -4.85 -17.19 11.82
N ALA A 335 -5.35 -16.65 12.93
CA ALA A 335 -6.50 -15.78 12.99
C ALA A 335 -6.12 -14.46 13.66
N ILE A 336 -6.46 -13.33 13.02
CA ILE A 336 -6.22 -11.97 13.52
C ILE A 336 -7.54 -11.21 13.48
N ASP A 337 -8.15 -11.01 14.64
CA ASP A 337 -9.35 -10.19 14.78
C ASP A 337 -8.96 -8.82 15.34
N GLN A 338 -9.35 -7.76 14.69
CA GLN A 338 -9.00 -6.39 15.06
C GLN A 338 -10.22 -5.48 15.08
N ASP A 339 -10.43 -4.82 16.21
CA ASP A 339 -11.42 -3.75 16.39
C ASP A 339 -10.71 -2.43 16.59
N ARG A 340 -11.09 -1.40 15.85
CA ARG A 340 -10.47 -0.08 15.92
C ARG A 340 -11.51 1.01 15.93
N VAL A 341 -11.36 1.96 16.84
CA VAL A 341 -12.13 3.20 16.91
C VAL A 341 -11.18 4.38 16.93
N GLY A 342 -11.49 5.42 16.16
CA GLY A 342 -10.67 6.62 16.16
C GLY A 342 -11.50 7.88 15.96
N ALA A 343 -10.95 8.99 16.44
CA ALA A 343 -11.52 10.31 16.29
C ALA A 343 -10.43 11.31 15.92
N SER A 344 -10.78 12.25 15.05
CA SER A 344 -9.88 13.34 14.64
C SER A 344 -10.63 14.65 14.65
N LEU A 345 -9.94 15.72 15.06
CA LEU A 345 -10.47 17.07 15.03
C LEU A 345 -9.41 18.01 14.46
N GLN A 346 -9.80 18.88 13.53
CA GLN A 346 -8.91 19.86 12.90
C GLN A 346 -9.61 21.20 12.81
N TYR A 347 -8.92 22.25 13.24
CA TYR A 347 -9.32 23.64 13.06
C TYR A 347 -8.36 24.32 12.10
N THR A 348 -8.90 25.01 11.10
CA THR A 348 -8.12 25.79 10.14
C THR A 348 -8.56 27.25 10.15
N ARG A 349 -7.59 28.15 10.28
CA ARG A 349 -7.79 29.59 10.23
C ARG A 349 -7.09 30.18 9.00
N LEU A 350 -7.87 30.89 8.19
CA LEU A 350 -7.43 31.59 6.98
C LEU A 350 -7.40 33.10 7.24
N ALA A 351 -6.50 33.54 8.11
CA ALA A 351 -6.43 34.96 8.51
C ALA A 351 -5.09 35.57 8.19
N ALA A 352 -5.05 36.80 7.74
CA ALA A 352 -3.80 37.52 7.53
C ALA A 352 -3.05 37.81 8.84
N ILE A 353 -1.73 37.59 8.86
CA ILE A 353 -0.84 37.97 9.94
C ILE A 353 0.09 39.07 9.41
N GLY A 354 0.02 40.27 9.99
CA GLY A 354 0.79 41.41 9.53
C GLY A 354 0.55 41.80 8.06
N GLY A 355 -0.71 41.64 7.59
CA GLY A 355 -1.10 41.92 6.21
C GLY A 355 -0.72 40.81 5.20
N ARG A 356 -0.11 39.71 5.63
CA ARG A 356 0.31 38.57 4.81
C ARG A 356 -0.66 37.42 4.92
N LYS A 357 -1.02 36.78 3.79
CA LYS A 357 -1.90 35.61 3.78
C LYS A 357 -1.28 34.49 4.61
N ASN A 358 -2.10 33.93 5.50
CA ASN A 358 -1.67 32.87 6.40
C ASN A 358 -2.77 31.79 6.49
N GLN A 359 -2.35 30.53 6.57
CA GLN A 359 -3.20 29.39 6.84
C GLN A 359 -2.63 28.63 8.02
N LEU A 360 -3.25 28.78 9.18
CA LEU A 360 -2.91 28.04 10.40
C LEU A 360 -3.86 26.85 10.55
N THR A 361 -3.31 25.66 10.71
CA THR A 361 -4.05 24.42 10.96
C THR A 361 -3.56 23.79 12.26
N ILE A 362 -4.48 23.50 13.17
CA ILE A 362 -4.23 22.78 14.42
C ILE A 362 -5.16 21.58 14.45
N GLY A 363 -4.64 20.41 14.78
CA GLY A 363 -5.47 19.23 14.86
C GLY A 363 -4.91 18.17 15.80
N GLY A 364 -5.76 17.18 16.08
CA GLY A 364 -5.40 16.03 16.90
C GLY A 364 -6.14 14.78 16.45
N ASN A 365 -5.51 13.64 16.66
CA ASN A 365 -6.03 12.33 16.35
C ASN A 365 -5.90 11.43 17.58
N LEU A 366 -6.93 10.66 17.85
CA LEU A 366 -6.96 9.60 18.86
C LEU A 366 -7.39 8.33 18.17
N ASP A 367 -6.69 7.24 18.46
CA ASP A 367 -6.92 5.95 17.85
C ASP A 367 -6.72 4.86 18.90
N SER A 368 -7.68 3.96 19.04
CA SER A 368 -7.60 2.83 19.96
C SER A 368 -8.00 1.56 19.25
N ALA A 369 -7.11 0.59 19.28
CA ALA A 369 -7.30 -0.70 18.64
C ALA A 369 -7.13 -1.83 19.64
N ARG A 370 -7.90 -2.90 19.42
CA ARG A 370 -7.76 -4.18 20.11
C ARG A 370 -7.54 -5.25 19.06
N THR A 371 -6.53 -6.06 19.28
CA THR A 371 -6.23 -7.21 18.41
C THR A 371 -6.28 -8.47 19.24
N ARG A 372 -6.90 -9.50 18.70
CA ARG A 372 -6.75 -10.88 19.16
C ARG A 372 -6.03 -11.64 18.05
N PHE A 373 -4.92 -12.25 18.42
CA PHE A 373 -4.14 -13.10 17.57
C PHE A 373 -4.17 -14.53 18.10
N THR A 374 -4.33 -15.51 17.20
CA THR A 374 -4.22 -16.93 17.51
C THR A 374 -3.43 -17.59 16.39
N GLY A 375 -2.38 -18.32 16.75
CA GLY A 375 -1.55 -19.14 15.87
C GLY A 375 -1.61 -20.60 16.29
N GLU A 376 -1.83 -21.48 15.31
CA GLU A 376 -1.92 -22.92 15.51
C GLU A 376 -1.10 -23.63 14.44
N SER A 377 -0.47 -24.74 14.77
CA SER A 377 0.25 -25.60 13.84
C SER A 377 -0.30 -27.03 13.83
N GLN A 378 -0.04 -27.74 12.75
CA GLN A 378 -0.44 -29.13 12.54
C GLN A 378 0.69 -29.85 11.81
N ALA A 379 1.19 -30.94 12.40
CA ALA A 379 2.13 -31.81 11.72
C ALA A 379 1.47 -32.42 10.47
N ALA A 380 2.18 -32.44 9.35
CA ALA A 380 1.64 -32.86 8.05
C ALA A 380 2.73 -33.50 7.18
N ASP A 381 2.33 -34.16 6.12
CA ASP A 381 3.23 -34.68 5.09
C ASP A 381 2.93 -34.07 3.72
N PHE A 382 3.98 -33.92 2.91
CA PHE A 382 3.83 -33.48 1.53
C PHE A 382 3.25 -34.60 0.66
N THR A 383 2.31 -34.19 -0.18
CA THR A 383 1.82 -34.98 -1.31
C THR A 383 2.81 -34.92 -2.49
N ALA A 384 2.61 -35.74 -3.50
CA ALA A 384 3.50 -35.77 -4.67
C ALA A 384 3.55 -34.47 -5.45
N ASP A 385 2.54 -33.63 -5.36
CA ASP A 385 2.44 -32.30 -5.99
C ASP A 385 2.81 -31.14 -5.03
N ARG A 386 3.44 -31.46 -3.90
CA ARG A 386 3.89 -30.55 -2.86
C ARG A 386 2.77 -29.80 -2.12
N GLY A 387 1.57 -30.33 -2.19
CA GLY A 387 0.52 -30.01 -1.25
C GLY A 387 0.76 -30.70 0.09
N THR A 388 -0.04 -30.38 1.09
CA THR A 388 0.05 -31.01 2.41
C THR A 388 -1.22 -31.77 2.76
N GLY A 389 -1.04 -32.92 3.44
CA GLY A 389 -2.11 -33.70 4.03
C GLY A 389 -1.78 -34.09 5.46
N SER A 390 -2.78 -34.10 6.34
CA SER A 390 -2.62 -34.46 7.74
C SER A 390 -3.88 -35.08 8.31
N SER A 391 -3.70 -36.03 9.23
CA SER A 391 -4.74 -36.55 10.15
C SER A 391 -4.53 -36.05 11.58
N GLU A 392 -3.43 -35.37 11.87
CA GLU A 392 -3.09 -34.82 13.18
C GLU A 392 -3.99 -33.64 13.54
N PRO A 393 -4.26 -33.37 14.83
CA PRO A 393 -5.00 -32.21 15.24
C PRO A 393 -4.15 -30.94 15.08
N PHE A 394 -4.81 -29.76 15.00
CA PHE A 394 -4.14 -28.47 15.20
C PHE A 394 -3.82 -28.29 16.69
N GLU A 395 -2.62 -27.85 16.96
CA GLU A 395 -2.12 -27.48 18.30
C GLU A 395 -1.99 -25.96 18.39
N LEU A 396 -2.33 -25.41 19.55
CA LEU A 396 -2.21 -23.99 19.83
C LEU A 396 -0.75 -23.64 20.11
N ASP A 397 -0.13 -22.82 19.26
CA ASP A 397 1.23 -22.32 19.44
C ASP A 397 1.24 -21.03 20.25
N THR A 398 0.38 -20.08 19.87
CA THR A 398 0.36 -18.73 20.43
C THR A 398 -1.04 -18.17 20.48
N SER A 399 -1.39 -17.53 21.58
CA SER A 399 -2.60 -16.72 21.69
C SER A 399 -2.31 -15.44 22.47
N VAL A 400 -2.45 -14.28 21.80
CA VAL A 400 -2.19 -12.98 22.43
C VAL A 400 -3.33 -12.01 22.20
N LYS A 401 -3.54 -11.12 23.18
CA LYS A 401 -4.34 -9.91 23.04
C LYS A 401 -3.40 -8.71 23.05
N ALA A 402 -3.53 -7.84 22.05
CA ALA A 402 -2.82 -6.58 22.02
C ALA A 402 -3.83 -5.42 22.08
N ARG A 403 -3.49 -4.39 22.84
CA ARG A 403 -4.17 -3.11 22.82
C ARG A 403 -3.18 -2.03 22.43
N GLN A 404 -3.51 -1.28 21.36
CA GLN A 404 -2.70 -0.18 20.90
C GLN A 404 -3.49 1.11 20.99
N GLU A 405 -2.89 2.15 21.55
CA GLU A 405 -3.43 3.49 21.65
C GLU A 405 -2.44 4.46 21.01
N LEU A 406 -2.90 5.16 19.96
CA LEU A 406 -2.12 6.17 19.26
C LEU A 406 -2.75 7.54 19.47
N TYR A 407 -1.94 8.53 19.76
CA TYR A 407 -2.38 9.91 19.89
C TYR A 407 -1.40 10.86 19.20
N SER A 408 -1.96 11.86 18.57
CA SER A 408 -1.20 12.89 17.86
C SER A 408 -1.85 14.25 18.05
N LEU A 409 -1.05 15.25 18.35
CA LEU A 409 -1.41 16.66 18.30
C LEU A 409 -0.47 17.33 17.30
N TYR A 410 -1.02 18.05 16.33
CA TYR A 410 -0.21 18.70 15.30
C TYR A 410 -0.62 20.16 15.06
N LEU A 411 0.35 20.93 14.62
CA LEU A 411 0.21 22.30 14.17
C LEU A 411 0.95 22.45 12.84
N GLN A 412 0.33 23.14 11.88
CA GLN A 412 0.94 23.54 10.63
C GLN A 412 0.56 24.97 10.32
N ASP A 413 1.53 25.79 9.97
CA ASP A 413 1.34 27.16 9.56
C ASP A 413 1.97 27.40 8.19
N VAL A 414 1.19 27.91 7.23
CA VAL A 414 1.63 28.26 5.89
C VAL A 414 1.50 29.77 5.72
N LEU A 415 2.64 30.47 5.87
CA LEU A 415 2.72 31.93 5.76
C LEU A 415 3.24 32.35 4.39
N SER A 416 2.47 33.14 3.65
CA SER A 416 2.91 33.78 2.41
C SER A 416 3.66 35.06 2.75
N LEU A 417 4.99 35.04 2.73
CA LEU A 417 5.84 36.22 2.99
C LEU A 417 5.65 37.28 1.92
N THR A 418 5.50 36.83 0.67
CA THR A 418 5.14 37.63 -0.51
C THR A 418 4.20 36.79 -1.39
N GLU A 419 3.83 37.29 -2.55
CA GLU A 419 3.09 36.46 -3.54
C GLU A 419 3.94 35.30 -4.07
N ALA A 420 5.27 35.44 -4.13
CA ALA A 420 6.20 34.45 -4.63
C ALA A 420 6.78 33.53 -3.53
N TRP A 421 6.92 34.02 -2.31
CA TRP A 421 7.57 33.28 -1.22
C TRP A 421 6.55 32.80 -0.17
N SER A 422 6.59 31.52 0.16
CA SER A 422 5.86 30.96 1.29
C SER A 422 6.78 30.13 2.18
N VAL A 423 6.50 30.17 3.48
CA VAL A 423 7.17 29.37 4.51
C VAL A 423 6.12 28.49 5.16
N THR A 424 6.43 27.20 5.32
CA THR A 424 5.63 26.25 6.06
C THR A 424 6.39 25.83 7.30
N LEU A 425 5.78 25.98 8.47
CA LEU A 425 6.28 25.45 9.72
C LEU A 425 5.28 24.44 10.25
N ALA A 426 5.74 23.29 10.69
CA ALA A 426 4.87 22.28 11.29
C ALA A 426 5.57 21.59 12.46
N ALA A 427 4.77 21.09 13.38
CA ALA A 427 5.24 20.23 14.45
C ALA A 427 4.12 19.27 14.85
N SER A 428 4.49 18.07 15.30
CA SER A 428 3.55 17.17 15.94
C SER A 428 4.14 16.55 17.20
N ALA A 429 3.29 16.36 18.18
CA ALA A 429 3.55 15.55 19.39
C ALA A 429 2.82 14.23 19.22
N ASN A 430 3.57 13.14 19.05
CA ASN A 430 3.05 11.81 18.76
C ASN A 430 3.37 10.85 19.87
N GLY A 431 2.39 10.03 20.26
CA GLY A 431 2.58 8.98 21.25
C GLY A 431 1.89 7.68 20.85
N ALA A 432 2.48 6.58 21.28
CA ALA A 432 1.95 5.25 21.15
C ALA A 432 2.07 4.52 22.49
N ARG A 433 1.02 3.81 22.88
CA ARG A 433 1.02 2.87 23.99
C ARG A 433 0.59 1.51 23.46
N VAL A 434 1.40 0.49 23.72
CA VAL A 434 1.14 -0.88 23.30
C VAL A 434 1.14 -1.77 24.54
N ARG A 435 0.05 -2.47 24.79
CA ARG A 435 -0.07 -3.48 25.84
C ARG A 435 -0.31 -4.83 25.18
N ILE A 436 0.46 -5.83 25.60
CA ILE A 436 0.37 -7.20 25.13
C ILE A 436 0.10 -8.11 26.32
N GLU A 437 -0.77 -9.10 26.10
CA GLU A 437 -1.19 -10.06 27.09
C GLU A 437 -1.22 -11.45 26.45
N ASP A 438 -0.40 -12.38 26.98
CA ASP A 438 -0.50 -13.80 26.63
C ASP A 438 -1.82 -14.36 27.17
N THR A 439 -2.59 -14.98 26.29
CA THR A 439 -3.86 -15.65 26.63
C THR A 439 -3.80 -17.16 26.49
N SER A 440 -2.66 -17.70 26.04
CA SER A 440 -2.39 -19.13 26.02
C SER A 440 -2.04 -19.65 27.43
N GLY A 441 -1.43 -18.80 28.27
CA GLY A 441 -0.90 -19.14 29.58
C GLY A 441 0.45 -19.88 29.52
N THR A 442 1.01 -20.06 28.31
CA THR A 442 2.26 -20.80 28.10
C THR A 442 3.48 -19.87 27.93
N GLN A 443 3.24 -18.57 27.66
CA GLN A 443 4.28 -17.59 27.34
C GLN A 443 4.08 -16.29 28.14
N PRO A 444 4.11 -16.33 29.51
CA PRO A 444 3.81 -15.17 30.33
C PRO A 444 4.80 -14.01 30.14
N GLU A 445 5.98 -14.28 29.60
CA GLU A 445 7.00 -13.30 29.23
C GLU A 445 6.55 -12.34 28.12
N LEU A 446 5.57 -12.70 27.30
CA LEU A 446 4.95 -11.82 26.31
C LEU A 446 4.12 -10.69 26.94
N ASN A 447 3.77 -10.81 28.24
CA ASN A 447 3.02 -9.77 28.92
C ASN A 447 3.87 -8.51 29.10
N GLY A 448 3.42 -7.40 28.54
CA GLY A 448 4.18 -6.15 28.62
C GLY A 448 3.36 -4.91 28.27
N GLU A 449 3.88 -3.77 28.70
CA GLU A 449 3.37 -2.46 28.33
C GLU A 449 4.52 -1.57 27.88
N HIS A 450 4.41 -1.05 26.66
CA HIS A 450 5.42 -0.22 26.03
C HIS A 450 4.83 1.14 25.67
N SER A 451 5.61 2.21 25.90
CA SER A 451 5.19 3.57 25.62
C SER A 451 6.27 4.32 24.86
N PHE A 452 5.87 5.01 23.80
CA PHE A 452 6.74 5.77 22.94
C PHE A 452 6.19 7.18 22.76
N PHE A 453 7.05 8.18 22.82
CA PHE A 453 6.65 9.58 22.60
C PHE A 453 7.74 10.37 21.92
N ARG A 454 7.35 11.29 21.04
CA ARG A 454 8.28 12.23 20.41
C ARG A 454 7.56 13.45 19.86
N VAL A 455 8.26 14.61 19.89
CA VAL A 455 7.90 15.80 19.14
C VAL A 455 8.70 15.81 17.83
N ASN A 456 8.01 15.93 16.70
CA ASN A 456 8.58 15.90 15.37
C ASN A 456 8.37 17.25 14.70
N PRO A 457 9.43 18.02 14.40
CA PRO A 457 9.34 19.31 13.69
C PRO A 457 9.41 19.12 12.18
N ALA A 458 8.87 20.10 11.44
CA ALA A 458 9.14 20.28 10.02
C ALA A 458 9.18 21.76 9.66
N ALA A 459 10.00 22.10 8.68
CA ALA A 459 10.11 23.44 8.13
C ALA A 459 10.36 23.37 6.62
N GLY A 460 9.68 24.21 5.86
CA GLY A 460 9.85 24.24 4.42
C GLY A 460 9.67 25.65 3.86
N VAL A 461 10.28 25.88 2.71
CA VAL A 461 10.15 27.12 1.95
C VAL A 461 9.81 26.78 0.50
N ALA A 462 8.89 27.53 -0.08
CA ALA A 462 8.58 27.46 -1.51
C ALA A 462 8.70 28.85 -2.13
N TYR A 463 9.35 28.91 -3.30
CA TYR A 463 9.52 30.09 -4.12
C TYR A 463 8.87 29.88 -5.48
N SER A 464 7.80 30.63 -5.74
CA SER A 464 7.00 30.56 -6.97
C SER A 464 7.07 31.90 -7.71
N PRO A 465 8.14 32.15 -8.49
CA PRO A 465 8.36 33.47 -9.17
C PRO A 465 7.34 33.73 -10.27
N ARG A 466 6.77 32.65 -10.84
CA ARG A 466 5.75 32.69 -11.91
C ARG A 466 4.72 31.62 -11.66
N ARG A 467 3.53 31.80 -12.22
CA ARG A 467 2.51 30.74 -12.20
C ARG A 467 3.02 29.49 -12.92
N GLY A 468 2.98 28.36 -12.24
CA GLY A 468 3.47 27.07 -12.75
C GLY A 468 4.92 26.77 -12.42
N ASP A 469 5.68 27.72 -11.87
CA ASP A 469 7.06 27.49 -11.43
C ASP A 469 7.11 27.50 -9.88
N THR A 470 7.72 26.47 -9.30
CA THR A 470 7.96 26.38 -7.86
C THR A 470 9.30 25.73 -7.60
N PHE A 471 10.14 26.37 -6.81
CA PHE A 471 11.36 25.82 -6.22
C PHE A 471 11.12 25.67 -4.72
N TYR A 472 11.57 24.58 -4.13
CA TYR A 472 11.30 24.36 -2.71
C TYR A 472 12.45 23.62 -2.02
N ALA A 473 12.49 23.82 -0.70
CA ALA A 473 13.33 23.07 0.23
C ALA A 473 12.50 22.70 1.46
N ASN A 474 12.70 21.50 1.97
CA ASN A 474 11.98 20.98 3.13
C ASN A 474 12.90 20.14 4.02
N TYR A 475 12.78 20.35 5.33
CA TYR A 475 13.29 19.47 6.37
C TYR A 475 12.15 18.98 7.22
N SER A 476 12.11 17.68 7.50
CA SER A 476 11.06 17.10 8.34
C SER A 476 11.57 15.91 9.14
N GLU A 477 11.00 15.71 10.33
CA GLU A 477 11.27 14.56 11.18
C GLU A 477 10.01 13.74 11.41
N GLY A 478 10.20 12.44 11.61
CA GLY A 478 9.12 11.50 11.89
C GLY A 478 9.55 10.45 12.92
N MET A 479 8.57 9.74 13.45
CA MET A 479 8.77 8.64 14.38
C MET A 479 7.93 7.45 13.96
N ARG A 480 8.52 6.25 14.04
CA ARG A 480 7.81 4.98 14.02
C ARG A 480 7.95 4.28 15.37
N ALA A 481 6.82 3.98 16.00
CA ALA A 481 6.79 3.12 17.17
C ALA A 481 6.82 1.65 16.73
N PRO A 482 7.50 0.75 17.45
CA PRO A 482 7.35 -0.67 17.23
C PRO A 482 5.88 -1.10 17.32
N THR A 483 5.49 -2.01 16.46
CA THR A 483 4.15 -2.58 16.41
C THR A 483 4.00 -3.73 17.44
N PRO A 484 2.77 -4.15 17.77
CA PRO A 484 2.58 -5.30 18.65
C PRO A 484 3.33 -6.56 18.17
N ILE A 485 3.30 -6.87 16.86
CA ILE A 485 4.01 -8.04 16.32
C ILE A 485 5.53 -7.91 16.46
N GLU A 486 6.08 -6.72 16.25
CA GLU A 486 7.51 -6.49 16.42
C GLU A 486 7.94 -6.65 17.87
N LEU A 487 7.11 -6.21 18.82
CA LEU A 487 7.35 -6.33 20.24
C LEU A 487 7.15 -7.75 20.79
N THR A 488 6.52 -8.64 20.04
CA THR A 488 6.37 -10.06 20.40
C THR A 488 7.32 -10.95 19.61
N CYS A 489 8.30 -10.37 18.89
CA CYS A 489 9.16 -11.10 17.98
C CYS A 489 10.54 -10.44 17.84
N ALA A 490 11.25 -10.15 18.92
CA ALA A 490 12.56 -9.51 18.88
C ALA A 490 13.68 -10.26 19.64
N ASP A 491 13.44 -11.48 20.19
CA ASP A 491 14.47 -12.25 20.87
C ASP A 491 15.28 -13.14 19.89
N PRO A 492 16.59 -12.90 19.72
CA PRO A 492 17.46 -13.76 18.92
C PRO A 492 17.56 -15.21 19.44
N ALA A 493 17.40 -15.42 20.76
CA ALA A 493 17.45 -16.74 21.38
C ALA A 493 16.16 -17.55 21.18
N ALA A 494 15.08 -16.86 20.80
CA ALA A 494 13.77 -17.43 20.63
C ALA A 494 13.07 -16.83 19.38
N PRO A 495 13.56 -17.19 18.15
CA PRO A 495 13.06 -16.63 16.91
C PRO A 495 11.61 -17.04 16.65
N CYS A 496 10.81 -16.09 16.18
CA CYS A 496 9.44 -16.34 15.79
C CYS A 496 9.35 -17.09 14.46
N ARG A 497 8.30 -17.87 14.29
CA ARG A 497 7.85 -18.35 12.99
C ARG A 497 6.63 -17.52 12.56
N LEU A 498 6.87 -16.41 11.87
CA LEU A 498 5.77 -15.56 11.43
C LEU A 498 4.91 -16.27 10.36
N PRO A 499 3.59 -16.28 10.55
CA PRO A 499 2.85 -15.52 11.57
C PRO A 499 2.54 -16.29 12.88
N ASN A 500 3.11 -17.45 13.18
CA ASN A 500 2.52 -18.42 14.10
C ASN A 500 3.10 -18.51 15.52
N ILE A 501 4.39 -18.21 15.73
CA ILE A 501 5.03 -18.39 17.05
C ILE A 501 5.67 -17.08 17.49
N PHE A 502 5.29 -16.60 18.69
CA PHE A 502 5.82 -15.40 19.34
C PHE A 502 6.50 -15.75 20.64
N LEU A 503 7.56 -15.03 20.97
CA LEU A 503 8.30 -15.18 22.23
C LEU A 503 8.72 -13.80 22.74
N ALA A 504 9.02 -13.68 24.05
CA ALA A 504 9.33 -12.42 24.70
C ALA A 504 10.69 -11.83 24.31
N ASP A 505 10.84 -10.51 24.41
CA ASP A 505 11.82 -9.75 23.67
C ASP A 505 12.58 -8.71 24.45
N PRO A 506 13.86 -8.42 24.08
CA PRO A 506 14.49 -7.17 24.47
C PRO A 506 13.70 -5.99 23.90
N PRO A 507 13.50 -4.90 24.65
CA PRO A 507 12.65 -3.80 24.24
C PRO A 507 13.22 -3.11 22.98
N LEU A 508 12.45 -3.14 21.89
CA LEU A 508 12.79 -2.39 20.69
C LEU A 508 12.69 -0.89 20.93
N LYS A 509 13.60 -0.15 20.34
CA LYS A 509 13.57 1.32 20.32
C LYS A 509 12.68 1.82 19.19
N LYS A 510 12.12 3.02 19.36
CA LYS A 510 11.42 3.72 18.28
C LYS A 510 12.40 4.12 17.16
N VAL A 511 11.97 4.01 15.92
CA VAL A 511 12.70 4.52 14.76
C VAL A 511 12.48 6.03 14.63
N VAL A 512 13.53 6.77 14.36
CA VAL A 512 13.47 8.22 14.12
C VAL A 512 14.00 8.52 12.73
N SER A 513 13.17 9.16 11.89
CA SER A 513 13.56 9.60 10.54
C SER A 513 13.81 11.10 10.49
N ARG A 514 14.82 11.51 9.70
CA ARG A 514 15.12 12.89 9.36
C ARG A 514 15.27 13.01 7.86
N THR A 515 14.39 13.79 7.23
CA THR A 515 14.33 13.92 5.78
C THR A 515 14.69 15.35 5.37
N LEU A 516 15.60 15.49 4.42
CA LEU A 516 15.87 16.71 3.67
C LEU A 516 15.47 16.49 2.21
N GLU A 517 14.70 17.43 1.65
CA GLU A 517 14.27 17.40 0.25
C GLU A 517 14.44 18.77 -0.39
N LEU A 518 14.99 18.80 -1.60
CA LEU A 518 15.08 19.97 -2.46
C LEU A 518 14.45 19.62 -3.80
N GLY A 519 13.68 20.53 -4.36
CA GLY A 519 13.07 20.22 -5.65
C GLY A 519 12.52 21.43 -6.40
N LEU A 520 12.05 21.14 -7.59
CA LEU A 520 11.39 22.10 -8.46
C LEU A 520 10.22 21.48 -9.21
N ARG A 521 9.25 22.29 -9.53
CA ARG A 521 8.14 22.02 -10.44
C ARG A 521 8.04 23.20 -11.39
N GLN A 522 8.02 22.94 -12.70
CA GLN A 522 7.98 23.97 -13.72
C GLN A 522 6.99 23.65 -14.84
N ALA A 523 6.25 24.66 -15.26
CA ALA A 523 5.45 24.60 -16.48
C ALA A 523 6.26 25.22 -17.62
N LEU A 524 6.70 24.37 -18.56
CA LEU A 524 7.43 24.79 -19.76
C LEU A 524 6.43 25.03 -20.92
N GLY A 525 5.93 26.26 -21.01
CA GLY A 525 4.84 26.59 -21.93
C GLY A 525 3.48 26.05 -21.44
N ALA A 526 2.54 25.88 -22.37
CA ALA A 526 1.16 25.49 -22.03
C ALA A 526 1.00 23.98 -21.77
N ASN A 527 1.88 23.16 -22.34
CA ASN A 527 1.62 21.72 -22.53
C ASN A 527 2.70 20.79 -21.93
N LEU A 528 3.71 21.34 -21.25
CA LEU A 528 4.80 20.54 -20.71
C LEU A 528 5.02 20.90 -19.23
N ARG A 529 5.09 19.90 -18.39
CA ARG A 529 5.40 20.02 -16.94
C ARG A 529 6.62 19.18 -16.62
N VAL A 530 7.52 19.74 -15.83
CA VAL A 530 8.72 19.06 -15.33
C VAL A 530 8.71 19.14 -13.82
N SER A 531 9.03 18.06 -13.15
CA SER A 531 9.37 18.07 -11.73
C SER A 531 10.68 17.31 -11.50
N ALA A 532 11.47 17.81 -10.58
CA ALA A 532 12.68 17.17 -10.11
C ALA A 532 12.81 17.35 -8.60
N ALA A 533 13.23 16.30 -7.92
CA ALA A 533 13.48 16.32 -6.48
C ALA A 533 14.71 15.50 -6.15
N VAL A 534 15.52 15.98 -5.23
CA VAL A 534 16.57 15.21 -4.56
C VAL A 534 16.23 15.12 -3.08
N PHE A 535 16.40 13.93 -2.52
CA PHE A 535 16.05 13.69 -1.13
C PHE A 535 17.12 12.86 -0.42
N ARG A 536 17.17 13.02 0.89
CA ARG A 536 17.91 12.16 1.81
C ARG A 536 17.09 11.99 3.10
N THR A 537 16.89 10.75 3.48
CA THR A 537 16.27 10.35 4.75
C THR A 537 17.25 9.49 5.52
N ASP A 538 17.68 9.94 6.69
CA ASP A 538 18.47 9.18 7.65
C ASP A 538 17.52 8.64 8.73
N LEU A 539 17.60 7.34 9.04
CA LEU A 539 16.87 6.71 10.11
C LEU A 539 17.85 6.31 11.21
N ALA A 540 17.48 6.62 12.44
CA ALA A 540 18.17 6.13 13.62
C ALA A 540 17.36 5.00 14.26
N ASP A 541 18.06 3.97 14.74
CA ASP A 541 17.49 2.75 15.33
C ASP A 541 16.45 2.08 14.41
N ASP A 542 16.76 1.94 13.10
CA ASP A 542 15.86 1.29 12.13
C ASP A 542 15.57 -0.16 12.53
N ILE A 543 14.33 -0.61 12.36
CA ILE A 543 13.92 -1.97 12.71
C ILE A 543 13.85 -2.80 11.44
N GLN A 544 14.56 -3.93 11.42
CA GLN A 544 14.55 -4.90 10.33
C GLN A 544 14.16 -6.29 10.86
N PHE A 545 13.62 -7.12 9.99
CA PHE A 545 13.38 -8.52 10.28
C PHE A 545 14.61 -9.34 9.88
N ILE A 546 15.21 -10.02 10.84
CA ILE A 546 16.39 -10.86 10.66
C ILE A 546 15.92 -12.31 10.61
N SER A 547 16.19 -13.00 9.51
CA SER A 547 15.88 -14.41 9.37
C SER A 547 16.81 -15.27 10.24
N THR A 548 16.28 -16.29 10.90
CA THR A 548 17.06 -17.18 11.81
C THR A 548 17.03 -18.63 11.39
N SER A 549 16.27 -18.98 10.35
CA SER A 549 16.09 -20.39 10.02
C SER A 549 16.68 -20.75 8.67
N GLY A 550 17.43 -21.86 8.66
CA GLY A 550 17.85 -22.51 7.43
C GLY A 550 16.71 -23.18 6.66
N THR A 551 15.56 -23.40 7.29
CA THR A 551 14.47 -24.26 6.77
C THR A 551 13.19 -23.51 6.50
N ALA A 552 12.82 -22.51 7.32
CA ALA A 552 11.60 -21.73 7.13
C ALA A 552 11.93 -20.31 6.64
N ILE A 553 11.38 -19.94 5.49
CA ILE A 553 11.58 -18.63 4.85
C ILE A 553 11.11 -17.47 5.76
N ASN A 554 10.22 -17.76 6.72
CA ASN A 554 9.55 -16.78 7.58
C ASN A 554 9.94 -16.87 9.06
N ALA A 555 10.96 -17.65 9.44
CA ALA A 555 11.44 -17.68 10.81
C ALA A 555 12.50 -16.60 11.04
N GLY A 556 12.36 -15.85 12.15
CA GLY A 556 13.27 -14.76 12.46
C GLY A 556 12.79 -13.92 13.63
N PHE A 557 13.41 -12.78 13.81
CA PHE A 557 13.08 -11.81 14.84
C PHE A 557 13.29 -10.38 14.34
N PHE A 558 12.66 -9.42 15.00
CA PHE A 558 12.88 -8.00 14.73
C PHE A 558 14.02 -7.45 15.58
N GLN A 559 14.85 -6.65 14.97
CA GLN A 559 16.00 -6.04 15.61
C GLN A 559 16.16 -4.58 15.17
N ASN A 560 16.58 -3.72 16.11
CA ASN A 560 17.14 -2.42 15.73
C ASN A 560 18.54 -2.62 15.14
N VAL A 561 18.67 -2.44 13.83
CA VAL A 561 19.95 -2.63 13.10
C VAL A 561 20.85 -1.38 13.12
N GLY A 562 20.52 -0.39 13.94
CA GLY A 562 21.20 0.90 13.97
C GLY A 562 20.71 1.84 12.89
N ASP A 563 21.63 2.62 12.32
CA ASP A 563 21.29 3.66 11.35
C ASP A 563 21.17 3.12 9.93
N THR A 564 20.17 3.62 9.19
CA THR A 564 20.01 3.34 7.76
C THR A 564 19.76 4.65 7.01
N ARG A 565 20.02 4.64 5.71
CA ARG A 565 19.85 5.81 4.85
C ARG A 565 19.09 5.46 3.57
N ARG A 566 18.20 6.35 3.14
CA ARG A 566 17.58 6.35 1.81
C ARG A 566 17.82 7.70 1.18
N GLN A 567 18.50 7.74 0.03
CA GLN A 567 18.76 8.98 -0.70
C GLN A 567 18.57 8.76 -2.20
N GLY A 568 18.15 9.81 -2.90
CA GLY A 568 17.87 9.63 -4.31
C GLY A 568 17.45 10.88 -5.07
N LEU A 569 17.05 10.61 -6.30
CA LEU A 569 16.59 11.58 -7.29
C LEU A 569 15.28 11.10 -7.89
N GLU A 570 14.32 11.99 -8.01
CA GLU A 570 13.05 11.78 -8.73
C GLU A 570 12.94 12.80 -9.84
N LEU A 571 12.60 12.36 -11.05
CA LEU A 571 12.35 13.19 -12.22
C LEU A 571 11.01 12.81 -12.83
N ALA A 572 10.20 13.80 -13.20
CA ALA A 572 9.01 13.58 -14.01
C ALA A 572 8.91 14.62 -15.12
N LEU A 573 8.53 14.16 -16.28
CA LEU A 573 8.24 14.96 -17.45
C LEU A 573 6.87 14.53 -17.97
N GLU A 574 5.92 15.45 -18.01
CA GLU A 574 4.56 15.17 -18.47
C GLU A 574 4.12 16.21 -19.48
N GLY A 575 3.48 15.79 -20.54
CA GLY A 575 3.01 16.72 -21.54
C GLY A 575 2.13 16.11 -22.59
N GLY A 576 1.71 16.98 -23.52
CA GLY A 576 0.92 16.55 -24.66
C GLY A 576 0.81 17.63 -25.74
N THR A 577 0.59 17.21 -26.95
CA THR A 577 0.33 18.08 -28.10
C THR A 577 -0.83 17.54 -28.90
N GLY A 578 -1.92 18.32 -29.03
CA GLY A 578 -3.08 17.90 -29.81
C GLY A 578 -3.65 16.55 -29.32
N ARG A 579 -3.39 15.47 -30.07
CA ARG A 579 -3.92 14.13 -29.80
C ARG A 579 -2.95 13.22 -29.06
N ALA A 580 -1.72 13.65 -28.79
CA ALA A 580 -0.70 12.84 -28.13
C ALA A 580 -0.43 13.34 -26.71
N ARG A 581 -0.39 12.45 -25.74
CA ARG A 581 0.01 12.70 -24.35
C ARG A 581 1.14 11.76 -23.97
N PHE A 582 2.05 12.23 -23.15
CA PHE A 582 3.14 11.40 -22.62
C PHE A 582 3.49 11.75 -21.20
N ALA A 583 4.03 10.77 -20.49
CA ALA A 583 4.64 10.92 -19.19
C ALA A 583 5.90 10.06 -19.10
N ALA A 584 6.99 10.64 -18.60
CA ALA A 584 8.21 9.93 -18.28
C ALA A 584 8.54 10.19 -16.80
N ARG A 585 8.74 9.13 -16.04
CA ARG A 585 9.05 9.21 -14.61
C ARG A 585 10.26 8.33 -14.32
N TYR A 586 11.25 8.91 -13.71
CA TYR A 586 12.47 8.21 -13.28
C TYR A 586 12.69 8.45 -11.80
N ALA A 587 12.99 7.40 -11.07
CA ALA A 587 13.39 7.46 -9.68
C ALA A 587 14.67 6.64 -9.47
N ARG A 588 15.62 7.21 -8.74
CA ARG A 588 16.80 6.53 -8.25
C ARG A 588 16.78 6.59 -6.73
N VAL A 589 16.92 5.42 -6.09
CA VAL A 589 16.94 5.26 -4.64
C VAL A 589 18.16 4.44 -4.25
N ASN A 590 19.04 5.02 -3.46
CA ASN A 590 20.11 4.28 -2.80
C ASN A 590 19.74 4.12 -1.33
N ALA A 591 19.36 2.89 -0.95
CA ALA A 591 19.02 2.52 0.42
C ALA A 591 20.14 1.66 0.99
N THR A 592 20.76 2.11 2.09
CA THR A 592 21.98 1.49 2.67
C THR A 592 21.88 1.37 4.18
N PHE A 593 22.51 0.35 4.72
CA PHE A 593 22.85 0.27 6.13
C PHE A 593 24.01 1.25 6.40
N GLU A 594 23.97 1.95 7.55
CA GLU A 594 24.98 2.94 7.95
C GLU A 594 25.67 2.52 9.27
N SER A 595 25.17 1.49 9.92
CA SER A 595 25.77 0.86 11.11
C SER A 595 26.12 -0.60 10.79
N PRO A 596 27.24 -1.13 11.33
CA PRO A 596 27.55 -2.53 11.19
C PRO A 596 26.69 -3.38 12.14
N PHE A 597 26.26 -4.55 11.69
CA PHE A 597 25.60 -5.56 12.53
C PHE A 597 25.81 -6.96 11.98
N THR A 598 25.57 -7.96 12.82
CA THR A 598 25.56 -9.37 12.43
C THR A 598 24.13 -9.79 12.15
N ALA A 599 23.91 -10.46 11.01
CA ALA A 599 22.64 -11.07 10.66
C ALA A 599 22.82 -12.58 10.47
N PHE A 600 21.88 -13.36 11.01
CA PHE A 600 21.85 -14.79 10.77
C PHE A 600 21.22 -15.07 9.41
N SER A 601 21.98 -15.62 8.49
CA SER A 601 21.53 -15.96 7.13
C SER A 601 22.26 -17.20 6.61
N PRO A 602 21.93 -18.40 7.13
CA PRO A 602 22.67 -19.62 6.85
C PRO A 602 22.59 -20.08 5.39
N ASN A 603 21.64 -19.57 4.64
CA ASN A 603 21.49 -19.82 3.19
C ASN A 603 22.31 -18.84 2.32
N ASN A 604 22.96 -17.85 2.93
CA ASN A 604 23.89 -16.97 2.24
C ASN A 604 25.25 -17.68 2.08
N SER A 605 25.78 -17.69 0.88
CA SER A 605 27.04 -18.39 0.57
C SER A 605 28.29 -17.77 1.21
N SER A 606 28.18 -16.58 1.78
CA SER A 606 29.22 -15.89 2.54
C SER A 606 29.07 -16.05 4.07
N ALA A 607 28.05 -16.81 4.53
CA ALA A 607 27.87 -17.07 5.95
C ALA A 607 29.01 -17.88 6.53
N ASP A 608 29.33 -17.59 7.78
CA ASP A 608 30.33 -18.38 8.54
C ASP A 608 29.75 -19.73 9.01
N ALA A 609 30.53 -20.46 9.79
CA ALA A 609 30.09 -21.77 10.28
C ALA A 609 28.93 -21.73 11.28
N ALA A 610 28.64 -20.57 11.85
CA ALA A 610 27.47 -20.32 12.71
C ALA A 610 26.23 -19.93 11.91
N GLY A 611 26.36 -19.66 10.61
CA GLY A 611 25.31 -19.16 9.75
C GLY A 611 25.21 -17.64 9.74
N ASP A 612 26.19 -16.95 10.27
CA ASP A 612 26.20 -15.51 10.42
C ASP A 612 26.86 -14.79 9.24
N ILE A 613 26.30 -13.67 8.83
CA ILE A 613 26.88 -12.72 7.87
C ILE A 613 27.18 -11.39 8.56
N GLN A 614 28.24 -10.71 8.12
CA GLN A 614 28.62 -9.39 8.63
C GLN A 614 28.15 -8.31 7.67
N VAL A 615 27.20 -7.50 8.10
CA VAL A 615 26.70 -6.34 7.35
C VAL A 615 27.54 -5.11 7.69
N GLN A 616 27.98 -4.39 6.67
CA GLN A 616 28.85 -3.23 6.81
C GLN A 616 28.16 -1.94 6.37
N PRO A 617 28.56 -0.78 6.90
CA PRO A 617 28.10 0.51 6.38
C PRO A 617 28.34 0.64 4.88
N GLY A 618 27.28 0.97 4.14
CA GLY A 618 27.29 1.08 2.68
C GLY A 618 26.67 -0.12 1.97
N ASP A 619 26.47 -1.27 2.66
CA ASP A 619 25.72 -2.40 2.11
C ASP A 619 24.28 -1.99 1.84
N ARG A 620 23.74 -2.45 0.72
CA ARG A 620 22.39 -2.05 0.25
C ARG A 620 21.32 -2.90 0.92
N ILE A 621 20.26 -2.24 1.33
CA ILE A 621 19.07 -2.89 1.88
C ILE A 621 18.42 -3.74 0.79
N PRO A 622 18.16 -5.04 1.02
CA PRO A 622 17.54 -5.94 0.06
C PRO A 622 16.11 -5.54 -0.33
N GLY A 623 15.64 -6.04 -1.48
CA GLY A 623 14.27 -5.83 -1.95
C GLY A 623 13.99 -4.44 -2.54
N ILE A 624 15.02 -3.59 -2.71
CA ILE A 624 14.87 -2.21 -3.21
C ILE A 624 15.65 -2.06 -4.52
N PRO A 625 14.98 -2.00 -5.69
CA PRO A 625 15.64 -1.68 -6.95
C PRO A 625 16.15 -0.24 -6.92
N ARG A 626 17.37 -0.05 -7.40
CA ARG A 626 18.05 1.26 -7.36
C ARG A 626 17.43 2.25 -8.33
N ASP A 627 17.05 1.79 -9.51
CA ASP A 627 16.55 2.62 -10.60
C ASP A 627 15.18 2.10 -11.06
N ALA A 628 14.22 3.01 -11.20
CA ALA A 628 12.89 2.74 -11.75
C ALA A 628 12.58 3.77 -12.84
N LEU A 629 12.29 3.31 -14.05
CA LEU A 629 11.86 4.14 -15.18
C LEU A 629 10.48 3.71 -15.64
N LYS A 630 9.57 4.68 -15.77
CA LYS A 630 8.22 4.50 -16.29
C LYS A 630 7.98 5.47 -17.42
N LEU A 631 7.63 4.93 -18.59
CA LEU A 631 7.26 5.74 -19.75
C LEU A 631 5.82 5.42 -20.14
N ARG A 632 5.00 6.42 -20.29
CA ARG A 632 3.62 6.31 -20.78
C ARG A 632 3.45 7.17 -22.01
N GLY A 633 2.88 6.62 -23.09
CA GLY A 633 2.41 7.34 -24.26
C GLY A 633 0.94 7.05 -24.49
N GLU A 634 0.16 8.06 -24.85
CA GLU A 634 -1.24 7.93 -25.27
C GLU A 634 -1.45 8.69 -26.57
N LEU A 635 -2.24 8.09 -27.47
CA LEU A 635 -2.60 8.67 -28.75
C LEU A 635 -4.11 8.56 -28.98
N ASP A 636 -4.79 9.68 -29.12
CA ASP A 636 -6.17 9.77 -29.59
C ASP A 636 -6.13 9.63 -31.12
N ALA A 637 -6.13 8.37 -31.61
CA ALA A 637 -5.94 8.06 -33.05
C ALA A 637 -7.16 8.48 -33.86
N PHE A 638 -8.37 8.36 -33.29
CA PHE A 638 -9.63 8.75 -33.90
C PHE A 638 -10.44 9.54 -32.88
N GLU A 639 -11.51 10.21 -33.27
CA GLU A 639 -12.33 11.04 -32.38
C GLU A 639 -12.83 10.32 -31.11
N ARG A 640 -12.86 8.97 -31.13
CA ARG A 640 -13.43 8.14 -30.06
C ARG A 640 -12.54 7.00 -29.62
N ALA A 641 -11.30 6.91 -30.13
CA ALA A 641 -10.39 5.82 -29.82
C ALA A 641 -9.05 6.34 -29.30
N THR A 642 -8.64 5.85 -28.16
CA THR A 642 -7.35 6.14 -27.53
C THR A 642 -6.55 4.86 -27.41
N PHE A 643 -5.28 4.90 -27.81
CA PHE A 643 -4.30 3.83 -27.63
C PHE A 643 -3.24 4.28 -26.63
N GLY A 644 -2.88 3.41 -25.72
CA GLY A 644 -1.87 3.65 -24.71
C GLY A 644 -0.77 2.61 -24.73
N ALA A 645 0.46 3.02 -24.43
CA ALA A 645 1.59 2.13 -24.20
C ALA A 645 2.33 2.55 -22.94
N THR A 646 2.70 1.59 -22.10
CA THR A 646 3.47 1.82 -20.89
C THR A 646 4.69 0.91 -20.85
N LEU A 647 5.88 1.49 -20.69
CA LEU A 647 7.12 0.78 -20.35
C LEU A 647 7.37 0.92 -18.85
N LEU A 648 7.61 -0.21 -18.19
CA LEU A 648 8.09 -0.27 -16.81
C LEU A 648 9.46 -0.93 -16.83
N SER A 649 10.46 -0.29 -16.23
CA SER A 649 11.83 -0.82 -16.13
C SER A 649 12.37 -0.61 -14.73
N PHE A 650 12.90 -1.68 -14.15
CA PHE A 650 13.49 -1.70 -12.82
C PHE A 650 14.88 -2.33 -12.88
N SER A 651 15.82 -1.75 -12.14
CA SER A 651 17.16 -2.32 -12.00
C SER A 651 17.14 -3.57 -11.12
N SER A 652 18.29 -4.25 -11.04
CA SER A 652 18.51 -5.37 -10.12
C SER A 652 18.40 -4.94 -8.66
N GLN A 653 18.07 -5.90 -7.79
CA GLN A 653 17.94 -5.74 -6.35
C GLN A 653 18.52 -6.96 -5.63
N TYR A 654 19.07 -6.78 -4.42
CA TYR A 654 19.52 -7.90 -3.62
C TYR A 654 18.34 -8.69 -3.05
N ALA A 655 18.52 -10.00 -2.87
CA ALA A 655 17.53 -10.86 -2.24
C ALA A 655 17.55 -10.65 -0.71
N ARG A 656 16.40 -10.81 -0.03
CA ARG A 656 16.39 -10.91 1.45
C ARG A 656 17.25 -12.09 1.89
N GLY A 657 18.00 -11.93 2.97
CA GLY A 657 19.04 -12.87 3.39
C GLY A 657 20.42 -12.54 2.81
N ASP A 658 20.51 -11.56 1.90
CA ASP A 658 21.77 -11.05 1.35
C ASP A 658 21.99 -9.59 1.78
N GLU A 659 21.89 -9.34 3.09
CA GLU A 659 22.01 -7.99 3.67
C GLU A 659 23.46 -7.46 3.53
N ASN A 660 24.46 -8.34 3.41
CA ASN A 660 25.85 -7.97 3.16
C ASN A 660 26.22 -7.88 1.67
N ASN A 661 25.25 -8.16 0.77
CA ASN A 661 25.41 -8.10 -0.70
C ASN A 661 26.51 -9.02 -1.28
N GLN A 662 26.82 -10.15 -0.63
CA GLN A 662 27.92 -11.03 -0.99
C GLN A 662 27.50 -12.46 -1.37
N ASP A 663 26.18 -12.72 -1.49
CA ASP A 663 25.73 -14.04 -1.92
C ASP A 663 26.20 -14.35 -3.36
N ARG A 664 26.69 -15.59 -3.58
CA ARG A 664 27.22 -16.05 -4.89
C ARG A 664 26.21 -15.96 -6.04
N ASN A 665 24.91 -16.03 -5.76
CA ASN A 665 23.86 -15.91 -6.77
C ASN A 665 23.68 -14.45 -7.23
N GLY A 666 24.28 -13.49 -6.51
CA GLY A 666 24.20 -12.07 -6.78
C GLY A 666 22.77 -11.51 -6.67
N ALA A 667 22.58 -10.34 -7.23
CA ALA A 667 21.29 -9.67 -7.20
C ALA A 667 20.25 -10.36 -8.11
N VAL A 668 18.99 -10.30 -7.73
CA VAL A 668 17.84 -10.62 -8.60
C VAL A 668 17.91 -9.69 -9.82
N PRO A 669 17.93 -10.22 -11.05
CA PRO A 669 18.08 -9.41 -12.25
C PRO A 669 17.01 -8.35 -12.43
N GLY A 670 17.38 -7.17 -12.93
CA GLY A 670 16.46 -6.16 -13.37
C GLY A 670 15.66 -6.58 -14.61
N TYR A 671 14.54 -5.90 -14.85
CA TYR A 671 13.67 -6.22 -15.97
C TYR A 671 13.01 -4.99 -16.58
N ALA A 672 12.50 -5.18 -17.79
CA ALA A 672 11.64 -4.20 -18.45
C ALA A 672 10.47 -4.92 -19.12
N VAL A 673 9.27 -4.38 -18.96
CA VAL A 673 8.03 -4.89 -19.56
C VAL A 673 7.26 -3.77 -20.24
N VAL A 674 6.61 -4.10 -21.37
CA VAL A 674 5.76 -3.19 -22.12
C VAL A 674 4.31 -3.67 -22.03
N ASN A 675 3.42 -2.75 -21.65
CA ASN A 675 1.99 -2.97 -21.62
C ASN A 675 1.31 -2.08 -22.67
N LEU A 676 0.26 -2.59 -23.28
CA LEU A 676 -0.58 -1.84 -24.21
C LEU A 676 -2.01 -1.79 -23.68
N ASP A 677 -2.71 -0.70 -23.93
CA ASP A 677 -4.13 -0.55 -23.68
C ASP A 677 -4.80 0.21 -24.84
N ALA A 678 -6.09 -0.05 -25.03
CA ALA A 678 -6.91 0.65 -25.98
C ALA A 678 -8.32 0.87 -25.40
N ARG A 679 -8.91 2.00 -25.74
CA ARG A 679 -10.28 2.38 -25.38
C ARG A 679 -10.98 2.91 -26.61
N TRP A 680 -12.21 2.45 -26.83
CA TRP A 680 -13.03 2.90 -27.95
C TRP A 680 -14.45 3.20 -27.49
N ARG A 681 -14.81 4.47 -27.48
CA ARG A 681 -16.16 4.94 -27.14
C ARG A 681 -17.04 4.93 -28.39
N PHE A 682 -17.73 3.83 -28.62
CA PHE A 682 -18.54 3.64 -29.83
C PHE A 682 -19.90 4.33 -29.77
N THR A 683 -20.44 4.64 -28.57
CA THR A 683 -21.58 5.54 -28.37
C THR A 683 -21.24 6.58 -27.29
N GLY A 684 -22.19 7.50 -27.00
CA GLY A 684 -22.02 8.49 -25.93
C GLY A 684 -21.73 7.88 -24.57
N ASP A 685 -22.34 6.73 -24.28
CA ASP A 685 -22.35 6.12 -22.93
C ASP A 685 -21.60 4.79 -22.86
N TRP A 686 -21.20 4.20 -23.99
CA TRP A 686 -20.56 2.90 -24.04
C TRP A 686 -19.12 2.97 -24.56
N GLU A 687 -18.24 2.31 -23.85
CA GLU A 687 -16.82 2.20 -24.18
C GLU A 687 -16.36 0.73 -24.13
N LEU A 688 -15.75 0.28 -25.23
CA LEU A 688 -14.98 -0.97 -25.27
C LEU A 688 -13.56 -0.66 -24.86
N PHE A 689 -12.96 -1.45 -23.98
CA PHE A 689 -11.57 -1.31 -23.59
C PHE A 689 -10.86 -2.65 -23.59
N GLY A 690 -9.55 -2.62 -23.74
CA GLY A 690 -8.70 -3.81 -23.67
C GLY A 690 -7.30 -3.46 -23.23
N THR A 691 -6.62 -4.44 -22.65
CA THR A 691 -5.23 -4.30 -22.21
C THR A 691 -4.46 -5.58 -22.48
N VAL A 692 -3.19 -5.41 -22.84
CA VAL A 692 -2.20 -6.50 -22.94
C VAL A 692 -1.05 -6.13 -22.03
N THR A 693 -0.75 -6.96 -21.04
CA THR A 693 0.39 -6.78 -20.15
C THR A 693 1.54 -7.69 -20.58
N ASN A 694 2.78 -7.25 -20.33
CA ASN A 694 3.99 -7.97 -20.72
C ASN A 694 3.92 -8.42 -22.20
N LEU A 695 3.72 -7.47 -23.11
CA LEU A 695 3.50 -7.70 -24.54
C LEU A 695 4.49 -8.68 -25.17
N PHE A 696 5.76 -8.60 -24.78
CA PHE A 696 6.85 -9.41 -25.34
C PHE A 696 7.07 -10.72 -24.60
N ASP A 697 6.19 -11.08 -23.66
CA ASP A 697 6.28 -12.31 -22.83
C ASP A 697 7.64 -12.46 -22.13
N ARG A 698 8.16 -11.37 -21.61
CA ARG A 698 9.44 -11.35 -20.91
C ARG A 698 9.35 -12.16 -19.62
N THR A 699 10.22 -13.14 -19.45
CA THR A 699 10.43 -13.82 -18.16
C THR A 699 11.23 -12.91 -17.23
N TYR A 700 10.72 -12.68 -16.02
CA TYR A 700 11.35 -11.83 -15.02
C TYR A 700 10.94 -12.27 -13.61
N ALA A 701 11.62 -11.74 -12.60
CA ALA A 701 11.25 -11.89 -11.19
C ALA A 701 11.13 -10.52 -10.52
N SER A 702 10.12 -10.35 -9.67
CA SER A 702 9.84 -9.09 -8.97
C SER A 702 10.48 -9.01 -7.57
N SER A 703 10.88 -10.14 -6.98
CA SER A 703 11.52 -10.23 -5.66
C SER A 703 12.39 -11.46 -5.54
N GLY A 704 13.21 -11.51 -4.48
CA GLY A 704 14.00 -12.66 -4.13
C GLY A 704 14.27 -12.77 -2.63
N VAL A 705 14.49 -14.00 -2.18
CA VAL A 705 14.88 -14.36 -0.81
C VAL A 705 15.84 -15.54 -0.86
N LEU A 706 16.82 -15.60 0.04
CA LEU A 706 17.67 -16.78 0.22
C LEU A 706 16.93 -17.79 1.13
N GLY A 707 16.95 -19.06 0.75
CA GLY A 707 16.24 -20.09 1.48
C GLY A 707 16.79 -21.48 1.21
N ALA A 708 16.35 -22.46 2.00
CA ALA A 708 16.68 -23.86 1.84
C ALA A 708 15.67 -24.56 0.94
N ASN A 709 16.14 -25.14 -0.15
CA ASN A 709 15.32 -25.95 -1.04
C ASN A 709 15.35 -27.42 -0.62
N PHE A 710 14.18 -27.95 -0.25
CA PHE A 710 13.98 -29.35 0.15
C PHE A 710 13.44 -30.24 -0.98
N PHE A 711 13.07 -29.66 -2.11
CA PHE A 711 12.52 -30.41 -3.26
C PHE A 711 13.59 -30.62 -4.32
N THR A 712 14.63 -31.39 -3.94
CA THR A 712 15.85 -31.60 -4.72
C THR A 712 15.95 -33.00 -5.36
N ALA A 713 15.10 -33.94 -4.96
CA ALA A 713 15.01 -35.25 -5.60
C ALA A 713 14.36 -35.18 -7.01
N PRO A 714 14.53 -36.20 -7.86
CA PRO A 714 13.95 -36.23 -9.20
C PRO A 714 12.43 -35.93 -9.20
N GLY A 715 12.02 -35.05 -10.13
CA GLY A 715 10.64 -34.57 -10.19
C GLY A 715 10.28 -33.51 -9.16
N ASN A 716 11.26 -32.85 -8.56
CA ASN A 716 11.10 -31.88 -7.47
C ASN A 716 10.37 -32.51 -6.26
N SER A 717 10.74 -33.76 -5.92
CA SER A 717 10.22 -34.43 -4.73
C SER A 717 11.02 -34.02 -3.48
N PHE A 718 10.38 -34.14 -2.32
CA PHE A 718 10.98 -33.83 -1.03
C PHE A 718 12.19 -34.73 -0.72
N ASP A 719 13.28 -34.13 -0.27
CA ASP A 719 14.52 -34.83 0.11
C ASP A 719 15.25 -34.06 1.24
N ALA A 720 14.99 -34.44 2.47
CA ALA A 720 15.67 -33.87 3.64
C ALA A 720 17.16 -34.24 3.72
N GLY A 721 17.62 -35.27 2.99
CA GLY A 721 19.02 -35.69 2.94
C GLY A 721 19.88 -34.86 1.97
N ASN A 722 19.26 -34.06 1.11
CA ASN A 722 19.95 -33.28 0.08
C ASN A 722 19.41 -31.85 -0.03
N VAL A 723 19.30 -31.14 1.10
CA VAL A 723 18.84 -29.76 1.14
C VAL A 723 19.86 -28.83 0.50
N GLN A 724 19.41 -27.92 -0.37
CA GLN A 724 20.26 -26.96 -1.09
C GLN A 724 19.92 -25.52 -0.72
N ALA A 725 20.94 -24.75 -0.32
CA ALA A 725 20.80 -23.31 -0.18
C ALA A 725 20.69 -22.64 -1.56
N GLU A 726 19.56 -22.00 -1.84
CA GLU A 726 19.27 -21.37 -3.13
C GLU A 726 18.71 -19.96 -2.96
N GLN A 727 18.83 -19.17 -4.02
CA GLN A 727 18.05 -17.95 -4.16
C GLN A 727 16.66 -18.30 -4.70
N PHE A 728 15.61 -17.97 -3.96
CA PHE A 728 14.22 -18.08 -4.37
C PHE A 728 13.81 -16.78 -5.05
N ARG A 729 13.05 -16.87 -6.13
CA ARG A 729 12.55 -15.72 -6.88
C ARG A 729 11.04 -15.83 -7.11
N THR A 730 10.34 -14.70 -7.05
CA THR A 730 8.92 -14.67 -7.42
C THR A 730 8.79 -14.36 -8.90
N PRO A 731 8.33 -15.32 -9.73
CA PRO A 731 8.17 -15.12 -11.15
C PRO A 731 7.10 -14.05 -11.43
N GLY A 732 7.44 -13.13 -12.35
CA GLY A 732 6.53 -12.07 -12.80
C GLY A 732 5.45 -12.59 -13.75
N LEU A 733 4.38 -11.81 -13.90
CA LEU A 733 3.24 -12.13 -14.75
C LEU A 733 3.68 -12.32 -16.21
N PRO A 734 3.37 -13.46 -16.87
CA PRO A 734 3.61 -13.65 -18.29
C PRO A 734 2.68 -12.75 -19.12
N ARG A 735 2.79 -12.81 -20.46
CA ARG A 735 1.86 -12.06 -21.33
C ARG A 735 0.41 -12.45 -21.04
N ALA A 736 -0.41 -11.42 -20.81
CA ALA A 736 -1.83 -11.57 -20.48
C ALA A 736 -2.65 -10.49 -21.18
N ALA A 737 -3.90 -10.81 -21.50
CA ALA A 737 -4.82 -9.90 -22.16
C ALA A 737 -6.22 -9.96 -21.55
N TRP A 738 -6.85 -8.79 -21.42
CA TRP A 738 -8.23 -8.66 -20.97
C TRP A 738 -8.98 -7.68 -21.85
N ILE A 739 -10.27 -7.93 -22.03
CA ILE A 739 -11.20 -7.08 -22.77
C ILE A 739 -12.45 -6.84 -21.94
N GLY A 740 -13.00 -5.67 -22.02
CA GLY A 740 -14.19 -5.30 -21.24
C GLY A 740 -15.03 -4.23 -21.89
N LEU A 741 -16.22 -4.10 -21.35
CA LEU A 741 -17.21 -3.11 -21.73
C LEU A 741 -17.55 -2.25 -20.52
N ARG A 742 -17.59 -0.93 -20.74
CA ARG A 742 -18.00 0.08 -19.73
C ARG A 742 -19.22 0.83 -20.24
N TYR A 743 -20.17 1.01 -19.33
CA TYR A 743 -21.32 1.89 -19.49
C TYR A 743 -21.19 3.05 -18.51
N GLU A 744 -21.48 4.27 -18.97
CA GLU A 744 -21.45 5.46 -18.14
C GLU A 744 -22.56 6.43 -18.58
N SER A 745 -23.48 6.75 -17.69
CA SER A 745 -24.60 7.67 -17.96
C SER A 745 -24.79 8.68 -16.84
N GLY A 746 -25.22 9.90 -17.22
CA GLY A 746 -25.53 10.96 -16.26
C GLY A 746 -24.34 11.73 -15.71
N ARG A 747 -23.11 11.43 -16.08
CA ARG A 747 -21.91 12.20 -15.72
C ARG A 747 -21.71 13.37 -16.69
N LYS A 748 -21.45 14.57 -16.16
CA LYS A 748 -20.99 15.69 -17.00
C LYS A 748 -19.58 15.36 -17.49
N LYS A 749 -19.40 15.39 -18.81
CA LYS A 749 -18.10 15.18 -19.48
C LYS A 749 -17.15 16.34 -19.24
#